data_715af92d0cbd4332f1f488322fb157b1
#
_entry.id   715af92d0cbd4332f1f488322fb157b1
#
_cell.length_a   1.000
_cell.length_b   1.000
_cell.length_c   1.000
_cell.angle_alpha   90.00
_cell.angle_beta   90.00
_cell.angle_gamma   90.00
#
_symmetry.space_group_name_H-M   'P 1'
#
loop_
_entity.id
_entity.type
_entity.pdbx_description
1 polymer ?
#
loop_
_entity_poly.entity_id
_entity_poly.type
_entity_poly.pdbx_seq_one_letter_code
_entity_poly.pdbx_strand_id
1 'polypeptide(L)'
;MVSKFPTVLKRLVLGRPFRSDRLSHTLLPKRIALPIFASDALSSVAYAPEEIFLTLSVAGLSAYAFAPWIGVAVALVMLVVVASYRQNVHAYPSGGGDYEVANTNLGGKFGLTVASALLVDYVLTVAVSTSSGVANIGSAIPWVAQHKVIAAVVIVVVLTALNLRGVRESGKTFAIPVYGFIIGILGMVIWGLIEAASGADMRAESADFQLHEEASLTGFAFFFLLLRTFSSGAAALTGVEAISNGVPAFQKPKSKNAATTLLLMGVLAVTMLVGIITLAIITDVKFAEHPETQLTGTPAGYEQKTIVAQIAQAVFSDFTPAFYYISFATGIILLLAANTAFNGFPVLGSILAQDRYLPRQLHTRGDRLAFSNGILFLSAFALVLIIAFDAEVTKLIQLYIVGVFVSFTISQAGMLRHWNRLLARETDPTVRRRMRRSQTVNAIGLTMTGTVLIIVLVTKFLLGAWIAIAAMVAIYILMTAIRKHYDRVAEELREMDRKPTVLPSRNHAIVLISKLHLPTLRALSYAKAVRPDVLEAVTVNVDDVETRKLVQEWDDHNFKVPLKVIESPYREITKPVLDYVKRVRGDNPRNVVTVFIPEYVVGHWWEQVLHNQSALRLKGRLLFQPGVMVTSVPWQLESSEKAIKRDRKARPAAGDVRRGFSPVVKQTEKTKDEEKSE
;
A
#
# COMPACT_ATOMS: atom_id res chain seq x y z
N MET A 1 -6.95 -33.43 4.04
CA MET A 1 -6.19 -32.53 4.93
C MET A 1 -5.49 -31.53 4.05
N VAL A 2 -6.08 -30.39 3.79
CA VAL A 2 -5.27 -29.19 3.54
C VAL A 2 -4.29 -29.20 4.69
N SER A 3 -2.98 -29.29 4.43
CA SER A 3 -1.98 -29.50 5.48
C SER A 3 -2.25 -28.54 6.62
N LYS A 4 -2.30 -29.01 7.86
CA LYS A 4 -2.45 -28.13 9.03
C LYS A 4 -1.29 -27.13 9.09
N PHE A 5 -0.18 -27.44 8.45
CA PHE A 5 1.04 -26.65 8.51
C PHE A 5 0.89 -25.25 7.88
N PRO A 6 0.40 -25.04 6.64
CA PRO A 6 0.14 -23.67 6.16
C PRO A 6 -0.98 -22.99 6.93
N THR A 7 -1.98 -23.73 7.42
CA THR A 7 -3.04 -23.15 8.26
C THR A 7 -2.53 -22.83 9.67
N VAL A 8 -1.65 -23.65 10.24
CA VAL A 8 -1.00 -23.38 11.53
C VAL A 8 -0.01 -22.24 11.41
N LEU A 9 0.84 -22.25 10.39
CA LEU A 9 1.77 -21.15 10.11
C LEU A 9 1.01 -19.85 9.83
N LYS A 10 -0.04 -19.89 8.99
CA LYS A 10 -0.94 -18.75 8.75
C LYS A 10 -1.59 -18.27 10.06
N ARG A 11 -2.04 -19.15 10.93
CA ARG A 11 -2.62 -18.77 12.23
C ARG A 11 -1.60 -18.27 13.23
N LEU A 12 -0.37 -18.76 13.17
CA LEU A 12 0.73 -18.31 14.01
C LEU A 12 1.19 -16.90 13.58
N VAL A 13 1.30 -16.67 12.27
CA VAL A 13 1.69 -15.37 11.70
C VAL A 13 0.53 -14.37 11.72
N LEU A 14 -0.68 -14.73 11.27
CA LEU A 14 -1.82 -13.82 11.11
C LEU A 14 -2.81 -13.85 12.28
N GLY A 15 -2.82 -14.90 13.09
CA GLY A 15 -3.81 -15.10 14.16
C GLY A 15 -5.15 -15.68 13.68
N ARG A 16 -6.15 -15.75 14.58
CA ARG A 16 -7.48 -16.30 14.29
C ARG A 16 -8.34 -15.29 13.48
N PRO A 17 -9.21 -15.74 12.55
CA PRO A 17 -10.11 -14.86 11.80
C PRO A 17 -11.01 -14.03 12.72
N PHE A 18 -11.29 -12.78 12.32
CA PHE A 18 -12.26 -11.92 12.99
C PHE A 18 -13.62 -11.99 12.30
N ARG A 19 -14.69 -11.87 13.10
CA ARG A 19 -16.05 -11.72 12.57
C ARG A 19 -16.24 -10.30 12.05
N SER A 20 -17.04 -10.14 10.99
CA SER A 20 -17.28 -8.87 10.32
C SER A 20 -17.99 -7.81 11.21
N ASP A 21 -18.69 -8.26 12.26
CA ASP A 21 -19.35 -7.40 13.24
C ASP A 21 -18.36 -6.60 14.13
N ARG A 22 -17.08 -6.99 14.17
CA ARG A 22 -16.01 -6.27 14.87
C ARG A 22 -15.45 -5.07 14.13
N LEU A 23 -16.03 -4.68 13.00
CA LEU A 23 -15.63 -3.52 12.20
C LEU A 23 -16.04 -2.16 12.78
N SER A 24 -16.67 -2.11 13.98
CA SER A 24 -17.07 -0.85 14.61
C SER A 24 -15.87 0.08 14.82
N HIS A 25 -15.89 1.22 14.13
CA HIS A 25 -14.87 2.25 14.26
C HIS A 25 -15.01 2.95 15.60
N THR A 26 -14.06 2.78 16.52
CA THR A 26 -13.93 3.64 17.68
C THR A 26 -13.41 5.00 17.23
N LEU A 27 -14.21 6.05 17.44
CA LEU A 27 -13.81 7.42 17.13
C LEU A 27 -12.69 7.87 18.08
N LEU A 28 -11.66 8.52 17.52
CA LEU A 28 -10.46 8.91 18.24
C LEU A 28 -10.57 10.33 18.82
N PRO A 29 -10.29 10.53 20.12
CA PRO A 29 -10.09 11.87 20.67
C PRO A 29 -8.79 12.48 20.14
N LYS A 30 -8.68 13.83 20.10
CA LYS A 30 -7.51 14.56 19.55
C LYS A 30 -6.18 14.06 20.09
N ARG A 31 -6.08 13.81 21.40
CA ARG A 31 -4.87 13.34 22.09
C ARG A 31 -4.38 11.96 21.61
N ILE A 32 -5.25 11.15 21.01
CA ILE A 32 -4.89 9.86 20.41
C ILE A 32 -4.76 9.99 18.89
N ALA A 33 -5.56 10.84 18.27
CA ALA A 33 -5.53 11.07 16.83
C ALA A 33 -4.22 11.77 16.38
N LEU A 34 -3.68 12.70 17.20
CA LEU A 34 -2.40 13.36 16.89
C LEU A 34 -1.28 12.33 16.72
N PRO A 35 -0.96 11.44 17.66
CA PRO A 35 0.08 10.43 17.47
C PRO A 35 -0.14 9.51 16.26
N ILE A 36 -1.38 9.17 15.95
CA ILE A 36 -1.69 8.22 14.87
C ILE A 36 -1.53 8.86 13.49
N PHE A 37 -1.97 10.11 13.31
CA PHE A 37 -2.00 10.76 12.00
C PHE A 37 -0.87 11.76 11.78
N ALA A 38 -0.19 12.21 12.83
CA ALA A 38 0.89 13.18 12.71
C ALA A 38 2.28 12.56 12.86
N SER A 39 2.41 11.26 13.14
CA SER A 39 3.72 10.61 13.31
C SER A 39 4.60 10.78 12.08
N ASP A 40 4.04 10.70 10.89
CA ASP A 40 4.78 10.86 9.64
C ASP A 40 5.32 12.29 9.47
N ALA A 41 4.46 13.30 9.59
CA ALA A 41 4.89 14.70 9.49
C ALA A 41 5.85 15.13 10.63
N LEU A 42 5.68 14.58 11.84
CA LEU A 42 6.58 14.89 12.96
C LEU A 42 7.92 14.18 12.84
N SER A 43 7.95 12.96 12.29
CA SER A 43 9.21 12.21 12.08
C SER A 43 10.06 12.79 10.95
N SER A 44 9.44 13.45 9.96
CA SER A 44 10.12 14.09 8.85
C SER A 44 11.08 15.21 9.30
N VAL A 45 10.83 15.78 10.48
CA VAL A 45 11.71 16.78 11.09
C VAL A 45 13.06 16.19 11.51
N ALA A 46 13.18 14.85 11.67
CA ALA A 46 14.44 14.23 12.03
C ALA A 46 15.45 14.21 10.87
N TYR A 47 14.99 13.99 9.63
CA TYR A 47 15.88 13.88 8.46
C TYR A 47 15.92 15.17 7.60
N ALA A 48 14.94 16.06 7.69
CA ALA A 48 14.94 17.27 6.88
C ALA A 48 16.11 18.23 7.19
N PRO A 49 16.52 18.47 8.46
CA PRO A 49 17.77 19.19 8.76
C PRO A 49 19.00 18.50 8.18
N GLU A 50 19.09 17.17 8.24
CA GLU A 50 20.18 16.39 7.65
C GLU A 50 20.34 16.70 6.17
N GLU A 51 19.24 16.66 5.41
CA GLU A 51 19.23 16.96 3.98
C GLU A 51 19.63 18.42 3.67
N ILE A 52 19.32 19.35 4.57
CA ILE A 52 19.77 20.76 4.44
C ILE A 52 21.29 20.84 4.60
N PHE A 53 21.84 20.33 5.69
CA PHE A 53 23.28 20.40 5.95
C PHE A 53 24.10 19.60 4.94
N LEU A 54 23.61 18.39 4.59
CA LEU A 54 24.23 17.53 3.60
C LEU A 54 24.31 18.22 2.22
N THR A 55 23.24 18.88 1.77
CA THR A 55 23.26 19.57 0.49
C THR A 55 24.17 20.82 0.53
N LEU A 56 24.21 21.53 1.66
CA LEU A 56 25.10 22.69 1.83
C LEU A 56 26.58 22.29 1.92
N SER A 57 26.90 21.08 2.42
CA SER A 57 28.27 20.60 2.56
C SER A 57 29.05 20.60 1.23
N VAL A 58 28.35 20.46 0.11
CA VAL A 58 28.92 20.46 -1.25
C VAL A 58 29.73 21.78 -1.52
N ALA A 59 29.25 22.92 -0.99
CA ALA A 59 29.93 24.21 -1.10
C ALA A 59 30.76 24.56 0.15
N GLY A 60 30.98 23.60 1.04
CA GLY A 60 31.81 23.75 2.22
C GLY A 60 31.15 24.50 3.38
N LEU A 61 31.92 24.74 4.45
CA LEU A 61 31.42 25.26 5.72
C LEU A 61 30.75 26.64 5.61
N SER A 62 31.25 27.51 4.68
CA SER A 62 30.71 28.87 4.48
C SER A 62 29.22 28.85 4.07
N ALA A 63 28.77 27.78 3.39
CA ALA A 63 27.39 27.65 2.97
C ALA A 63 26.43 27.34 4.14
N TYR A 64 26.94 26.84 5.27
CA TYR A 64 26.12 26.55 6.46
C TYR A 64 25.47 27.80 7.07
N ALA A 65 26.02 28.97 6.82
CA ALA A 65 25.42 30.28 7.19
C ALA A 65 24.01 30.47 6.60
N PHE A 66 23.67 29.75 5.51
CA PHE A 66 22.34 29.79 4.89
C PHE A 66 21.34 28.80 5.48
N ALA A 67 21.77 27.83 6.30
CA ALA A 67 20.87 26.80 6.88
C ALA A 67 19.70 27.42 7.67
N PRO A 68 19.85 28.46 8.52
CA PRO A 68 18.72 29.05 9.21
C PRO A 68 17.69 29.67 8.27
N TRP A 69 18.15 30.36 7.21
CA TRP A 69 17.26 30.99 6.24
C TRP A 69 16.45 29.98 5.44
N ILE A 70 17.08 28.87 5.06
CA ILE A 70 16.42 27.75 4.40
C ILE A 70 15.43 27.11 5.35
N GLY A 71 15.80 26.90 6.63
CA GLY A 71 14.91 26.38 7.65
C GLY A 71 13.67 27.26 7.84
N VAL A 72 13.83 28.59 7.88
CA VAL A 72 12.73 29.55 7.96
C VAL A 72 11.85 29.48 6.70
N ALA A 73 12.45 29.39 5.50
CA ALA A 73 11.69 29.25 4.26
C ALA A 73 10.84 27.97 4.24
N VAL A 74 11.42 26.84 4.65
CA VAL A 74 10.70 25.56 4.77
C VAL A 74 9.58 25.64 5.82
N ALA A 75 9.85 26.24 6.98
CA ALA A 75 8.87 26.47 8.03
C ALA A 75 7.69 27.33 7.55
N LEU A 76 7.97 28.39 6.76
CA LEU A 76 6.94 29.23 6.16
C LEU A 76 6.03 28.40 5.21
N VAL A 77 6.63 27.62 4.31
CA VAL A 77 5.86 26.75 3.41
C VAL A 77 5.00 25.77 4.21
N MET A 78 5.56 25.15 5.25
CA MET A 78 4.82 24.23 6.12
C MET A 78 3.61 24.90 6.76
N LEU A 79 3.76 26.11 7.32
CA LEU A 79 2.64 26.84 7.92
C LEU A 79 1.56 27.20 6.90
N VAL A 80 1.95 27.59 5.68
CA VAL A 80 1.01 27.88 4.58
C VAL A 80 0.26 26.60 4.16
N VAL A 81 0.96 25.47 3.99
CA VAL A 81 0.34 24.17 3.67
C VAL A 81 -0.62 23.76 4.77
N VAL A 82 -0.22 23.82 6.04
CA VAL A 82 -1.09 23.50 7.18
C VAL A 82 -2.34 24.40 7.19
N ALA A 83 -2.18 25.71 6.98
CA ALA A 83 -3.32 26.65 6.92
C ALA A 83 -4.28 26.31 5.77
N SER A 84 -3.73 25.89 4.63
CA SER A 84 -4.47 25.50 3.44
C SER A 84 -5.23 24.19 3.67
N TYR A 85 -4.58 23.15 4.21
CA TYR A 85 -5.21 21.87 4.53
C TYR A 85 -6.30 21.97 5.60
N ARG A 86 -6.22 22.94 6.49
CA ARG A 86 -7.33 23.24 7.42
C ARG A 86 -8.62 23.63 6.70
N GLN A 87 -8.52 24.27 5.52
CA GLN A 87 -9.69 24.55 4.68
C GLN A 87 -10.21 23.26 4.03
N ASN A 88 -9.31 22.39 3.55
CA ASN A 88 -9.67 21.10 2.95
C ASN A 88 -10.45 20.22 3.95
N VAL A 89 -9.96 20.10 5.19
CA VAL A 89 -10.60 19.34 6.28
C VAL A 89 -12.01 19.84 6.60
N HIS A 90 -12.25 21.13 6.51
CA HIS A 90 -13.58 21.70 6.69
C HIS A 90 -14.51 21.49 5.51
N ALA A 91 -13.97 21.53 4.27
CA ALA A 91 -14.74 21.34 3.05
C ALA A 91 -15.10 19.88 2.79
N TYR A 92 -14.23 18.93 3.19
CA TYR A 92 -14.37 17.48 2.95
C TYR A 92 -14.32 16.67 4.27
N PRO A 93 -15.37 16.74 5.10
CA PRO A 93 -15.42 16.03 6.38
C PRO A 93 -15.59 14.51 6.23
N SER A 94 -15.93 14.03 5.03
CA SER A 94 -16.01 12.61 4.69
C SER A 94 -14.64 11.93 4.59
N GLY A 95 -13.55 12.70 4.56
CA GLY A 95 -12.20 12.21 4.29
C GLY A 95 -11.96 12.02 2.79
N GLY A 96 -10.97 11.23 2.42
CA GLY A 96 -10.60 10.98 1.02
C GLY A 96 -9.44 11.87 0.54
N GLY A 97 -9.06 12.88 1.33
CA GLY A 97 -7.86 13.67 1.12
C GLY A 97 -7.77 14.31 -0.27
N ASP A 98 -6.56 14.39 -0.77
CA ASP A 98 -6.25 15.04 -2.04
C ASP A 98 -6.89 14.37 -3.25
N TYR A 99 -7.01 13.03 -3.23
CA TYR A 99 -7.70 12.28 -4.29
C TYR A 99 -9.16 12.72 -4.44
N GLU A 100 -9.89 12.80 -3.33
CA GLU A 100 -11.30 13.19 -3.32
C GLU A 100 -11.47 14.64 -3.79
N VAL A 101 -10.63 15.56 -3.29
CA VAL A 101 -10.63 16.96 -3.70
C VAL A 101 -10.37 17.11 -5.19
N ALA A 102 -9.34 16.44 -5.71
CA ALA A 102 -8.99 16.50 -7.12
C ALA A 102 -10.07 15.87 -8.01
N ASN A 103 -10.54 14.68 -7.66
CA ASN A 103 -11.53 13.94 -8.44
C ASN A 103 -12.87 14.69 -8.53
N THR A 104 -13.34 15.23 -7.39
CA THR A 104 -14.63 15.94 -7.31
C THR A 104 -14.62 17.29 -8.01
N ASN A 105 -13.51 18.03 -7.97
CA ASN A 105 -13.48 19.40 -8.47
C ASN A 105 -12.83 19.54 -9.85
N LEU A 106 -11.80 18.74 -10.14
CA LEU A 106 -11.04 18.82 -11.40
C LEU A 106 -11.37 17.68 -12.37
N GLY A 107 -11.99 16.60 -11.85
CA GLY A 107 -12.41 15.42 -12.62
C GLY A 107 -11.41 14.27 -12.57
N GLY A 108 -11.83 13.11 -13.11
CA GLY A 108 -11.15 11.83 -12.94
C GLY A 108 -9.69 11.78 -13.39
N LYS A 109 -9.31 12.54 -14.43
CA LYS A 109 -7.90 12.58 -14.87
C LYS A 109 -6.98 13.15 -13.80
N PHE A 110 -7.34 14.25 -13.17
CA PHE A 110 -6.58 14.86 -12.08
C PHE A 110 -6.64 14.00 -10.81
N GLY A 111 -7.81 13.40 -10.52
CA GLY A 111 -7.92 12.43 -9.45
C GLY A 111 -6.94 11.26 -9.61
N LEU A 112 -6.83 10.70 -10.82
CA LEU A 112 -5.87 9.61 -11.11
C LEU A 112 -4.40 10.05 -11.01
N THR A 113 -4.08 11.28 -11.41
CA THR A 113 -2.73 11.83 -11.23
C THR A 113 -2.38 11.90 -9.75
N VAL A 114 -3.27 12.43 -8.91
CA VAL A 114 -3.08 12.45 -7.46
C VAL A 114 -3.01 11.04 -6.88
N ALA A 115 -3.87 10.12 -7.33
CA ALA A 115 -3.84 8.74 -6.87
C ALA A 115 -2.52 8.04 -7.20
N SER A 116 -1.98 8.22 -8.42
CA SER A 116 -0.68 7.66 -8.80
C SER A 116 0.46 8.26 -7.97
N ALA A 117 0.42 9.56 -7.71
CA ALA A 117 1.39 10.24 -6.86
C ALA A 117 1.37 9.70 -5.43
N LEU A 118 0.19 9.60 -4.81
CA LEU A 118 0.04 9.08 -3.45
C LEU A 118 0.42 7.59 -3.32
N LEU A 119 0.15 6.75 -4.34
CA LEU A 119 0.57 5.34 -4.31
C LEU A 119 2.09 5.21 -4.32
N VAL A 120 2.79 6.00 -5.14
CA VAL A 120 4.26 6.06 -5.15
C VAL A 120 4.78 6.61 -3.83
N ASP A 121 4.16 7.68 -3.34
CA ASP A 121 4.50 8.34 -2.08
C ASP A 121 4.46 7.38 -0.89
N TYR A 122 3.39 6.60 -0.72
CA TYR A 122 3.30 5.62 0.37
C TYR A 122 4.40 4.54 0.32
N VAL A 123 4.79 4.09 -0.88
CA VAL A 123 5.89 3.13 -1.02
C VAL A 123 7.21 3.76 -0.57
N LEU A 124 7.46 4.99 -1.00
CA LEU A 124 8.64 5.75 -0.63
C LEU A 124 8.64 6.14 0.86
N THR A 125 7.49 6.47 1.45
CA THR A 125 7.34 6.70 2.90
C THR A 125 7.84 5.49 3.70
N VAL A 126 7.46 4.26 3.32
CA VAL A 126 7.96 3.06 4.02
C VAL A 126 9.47 2.93 3.87
N ALA A 127 10.00 3.12 2.65
CA ALA A 127 11.42 2.97 2.39
C ALA A 127 12.26 4.03 3.11
N VAL A 128 11.91 5.33 2.95
CA VAL A 128 12.62 6.46 3.58
C VAL A 128 12.55 6.38 5.10
N SER A 129 11.34 6.26 5.66
CA SER A 129 11.15 6.27 7.11
C SER A 129 11.79 5.07 7.78
N THR A 130 11.76 3.89 7.15
CA THR A 130 12.45 2.70 7.70
C THR A 130 13.97 2.88 7.64
N SER A 131 14.53 3.34 6.52
CA SER A 131 15.96 3.59 6.37
C SER A 131 16.45 4.66 7.34
N SER A 132 15.73 5.78 7.48
CA SER A 132 16.07 6.85 8.43
C SER A 132 15.93 6.37 9.89
N GLY A 133 14.92 5.54 10.21
CA GLY A 133 14.78 4.91 11.52
C GLY A 133 15.98 4.01 11.87
N VAL A 134 16.43 3.22 10.89
CA VAL A 134 17.63 2.37 11.03
C VAL A 134 18.88 3.22 11.21
N ALA A 135 19.05 4.32 10.48
CA ALA A 135 20.19 5.22 10.62
C ALA A 135 20.27 5.85 12.02
N ASN A 136 19.12 6.29 12.57
CA ASN A 136 19.05 6.85 13.93
C ASN A 136 19.35 5.81 15.01
N ILE A 137 18.83 4.58 14.88
CA ILE A 137 19.18 3.47 15.79
C ILE A 137 20.64 3.07 15.60
N GLY A 138 21.14 3.07 14.37
CA GLY A 138 22.54 2.81 14.01
C GLY A 138 23.52 3.78 14.67
N SER A 139 23.14 5.05 14.83
CA SER A 139 23.93 6.05 15.55
C SER A 139 24.17 5.66 17.02
N ALA A 140 23.29 4.84 17.62
CA ALA A 140 23.45 4.33 18.99
C ALA A 140 24.00 2.91 19.03
N ILE A 141 23.81 2.10 17.97
CA ILE A 141 24.22 0.68 17.90
C ILE A 141 25.03 0.45 16.62
N PRO A 142 26.38 0.40 16.68
CA PRO A 142 27.25 0.26 15.50
C PRO A 142 26.93 -0.96 14.63
N TRP A 143 26.51 -2.07 15.20
CA TRP A 143 26.12 -3.26 14.43
C TRP A 143 24.97 -2.98 13.46
N VAL A 144 23.99 -2.13 13.86
CA VAL A 144 22.85 -1.75 13.01
C VAL A 144 23.32 -0.85 11.87
N ALA A 145 24.25 0.07 12.11
CA ALA A 145 24.84 0.92 11.08
C ALA A 145 25.54 0.10 10.00
N GLN A 146 26.36 -0.89 10.40
CA GLN A 146 27.08 -1.79 9.49
C GLN A 146 26.15 -2.72 8.69
N HIS A 147 24.95 -3.02 9.20
CA HIS A 147 24.02 -3.95 8.58
C HIS A 147 22.67 -3.27 8.23
N LYS A 148 22.71 -1.99 7.81
CA LYS A 148 21.53 -1.14 7.61
C LYS A 148 20.46 -1.76 6.69
N VAL A 149 20.85 -2.41 5.57
CA VAL A 149 19.90 -3.04 4.63
C VAL A 149 19.19 -4.22 5.30
N ILE A 150 19.92 -5.09 5.98
CA ILE A 150 19.34 -6.25 6.68
C ILE A 150 18.38 -5.79 7.78
N ALA A 151 18.78 -4.79 8.57
CA ALA A 151 17.94 -4.22 9.62
C ALA A 151 16.65 -3.62 9.05
N ALA A 152 16.75 -2.84 7.97
CA ALA A 152 15.59 -2.25 7.31
C ALA A 152 14.64 -3.31 6.73
N VAL A 153 15.16 -4.35 6.06
CA VAL A 153 14.37 -5.47 5.54
C VAL A 153 13.64 -6.21 6.66
N VAL A 154 14.32 -6.54 7.74
CA VAL A 154 13.72 -7.21 8.90
C VAL A 154 12.59 -6.37 9.50
N ILE A 155 12.79 -5.08 9.65
CA ILE A 155 11.77 -4.14 10.16
C ILE A 155 10.55 -4.11 9.26
N VAL A 156 10.71 -3.98 7.93
CA VAL A 156 9.58 -3.98 6.98
C VAL A 156 8.83 -5.30 7.04
N VAL A 157 9.52 -6.44 7.15
CA VAL A 157 8.88 -7.76 7.31
C VAL A 157 8.07 -7.84 8.61
N VAL A 158 8.62 -7.32 9.72
CA VAL A 158 7.92 -7.26 11.01
C VAL A 158 6.68 -6.36 10.92
N LEU A 159 6.82 -5.14 10.35
CA LEU A 159 5.68 -4.22 10.14
C LEU A 159 4.60 -4.87 9.25
N THR A 160 5.01 -5.56 8.20
CA THR A 160 4.09 -6.31 7.34
C THR A 160 3.31 -7.36 8.12
N ALA A 161 4.00 -8.17 8.93
CA ALA A 161 3.38 -9.22 9.74
C ALA A 161 2.40 -8.63 10.77
N LEU A 162 2.75 -7.52 11.42
CA LEU A 162 1.90 -6.81 12.37
C LEU A 162 0.63 -6.27 11.69
N ASN A 163 0.77 -5.63 10.52
CA ASN A 163 -0.36 -5.09 9.77
C ASN A 163 -1.27 -6.19 9.20
N LEU A 164 -0.71 -7.30 8.72
CA LEU A 164 -1.48 -8.47 8.28
C LEU A 164 -2.25 -9.14 9.43
N ARG A 165 -1.76 -9.07 10.66
CA ARG A 165 -2.51 -9.51 11.85
C ARG A 165 -3.75 -8.65 12.11
N GLY A 166 -3.88 -7.52 11.42
CA GLY A 166 -4.97 -6.58 11.65
C GLY A 166 -4.95 -6.12 13.11
N VAL A 167 -3.77 -5.96 13.68
CA VAL A 167 -3.60 -5.34 14.98
C VAL A 167 -4.09 -3.90 14.81
N ARG A 168 -5.35 -3.68 15.14
CA ARG A 168 -5.85 -2.33 15.39
C ARG A 168 -5.09 -1.85 16.61
N GLU A 169 -4.08 -1.10 16.33
CA GLU A 169 -3.24 -0.49 17.33
C GLU A 169 -4.14 0.21 18.32
N SER A 170 -4.04 -0.17 19.58
CA SER A 170 -4.67 0.65 20.59
C SER A 170 -4.00 2.01 20.44
N GLY A 171 -4.75 3.05 20.10
CA GLY A 171 -4.18 4.40 19.90
C GLY A 171 -3.30 4.86 21.06
N LYS A 172 -3.45 4.23 22.24
CA LYS A 172 -2.58 4.42 23.39
C LYS A 172 -1.16 3.89 23.20
N THR A 173 -0.99 2.75 22.51
CA THR A 173 0.33 2.16 22.25
C THR A 173 1.15 3.02 21.29
N PHE A 174 0.51 3.67 20.32
CA PHE A 174 1.14 4.65 19.43
C PHE A 174 1.43 5.99 20.11
N ALA A 175 0.59 6.40 21.02
CA ALA A 175 0.73 7.69 21.69
C ALA A 175 2.02 7.78 22.50
N ILE A 176 2.41 6.71 23.19
CA ILE A 176 3.57 6.73 24.08
C ILE A 176 4.87 7.09 23.34
N PRO A 177 5.30 6.36 22.27
CA PRO A 177 6.55 6.70 21.60
C PRO A 177 6.49 8.03 20.84
N VAL A 178 5.34 8.44 20.29
CA VAL A 178 5.22 9.72 19.59
C VAL A 178 5.34 10.89 20.56
N TYR A 179 4.65 10.85 21.71
CA TYR A 179 4.82 11.87 22.74
C TYR A 179 6.20 11.81 23.37
N GLY A 180 6.78 10.60 23.53
CA GLY A 180 8.16 10.44 23.95
C GLY A 180 9.14 11.17 23.02
N PHE A 181 8.99 11.00 21.71
CA PHE A 181 9.80 11.74 20.72
C PHE A 181 9.61 13.26 20.83
N ILE A 182 8.35 13.74 20.85
CA ILE A 182 8.07 15.17 20.97
C ILE A 182 8.70 15.76 22.23
N ILE A 183 8.52 15.12 23.38
CA ILE A 183 9.11 15.57 24.65
C ILE A 183 10.63 15.50 24.61
N GLY A 184 11.19 14.43 24.03
CA GLY A 184 12.64 14.28 23.88
C GLY A 184 13.26 15.37 23.04
N ILE A 185 12.75 15.62 21.81
CA ILE A 185 13.31 16.64 20.91
C ILE A 185 13.09 18.04 21.47
N LEU A 186 11.88 18.38 21.94
CA LEU A 186 11.65 19.70 22.55
C LEU A 186 12.45 19.89 23.83
N GLY A 187 12.59 18.85 24.65
CA GLY A 187 13.46 18.87 25.83
C GLY A 187 14.91 19.11 25.47
N MET A 188 15.43 18.40 24.45
CA MET A 188 16.77 18.62 23.92
C MET A 188 16.98 20.05 23.41
N VAL A 189 16.01 20.58 22.65
CA VAL A 189 16.06 21.95 22.13
C VAL A 189 16.05 22.98 23.27
N ILE A 190 15.15 22.84 24.23
CA ILE A 190 15.05 23.79 25.36
C ILE A 190 16.32 23.73 26.21
N TRP A 191 16.77 22.51 26.57
CA TRP A 191 17.96 22.33 27.40
C TRP A 191 19.22 22.86 26.69
N GLY A 192 19.44 22.51 25.43
CA GLY A 192 20.57 22.99 24.66
C GLY A 192 20.59 24.51 24.48
N LEU A 193 19.42 25.15 24.31
CA LEU A 193 19.36 26.62 24.28
C LEU A 193 19.67 27.26 25.64
N ILE A 194 19.28 26.63 26.75
CA ILE A 194 19.61 27.10 28.11
C ILE A 194 21.12 26.99 28.35
N GLU A 195 21.74 25.84 28.00
CA GLU A 195 23.18 25.65 28.12
C GLU A 195 23.96 26.63 27.23
N ALA A 196 23.54 26.82 25.98
CA ALA A 196 24.16 27.84 25.11
C ALA A 196 24.09 29.26 25.70
N ALA A 197 22.92 29.61 26.30
CA ALA A 197 22.72 30.90 26.96
C ALA A 197 23.58 31.04 28.23
N SER A 198 23.90 29.93 28.92
CA SER A 198 24.81 29.92 30.08
C SER A 198 26.27 29.97 29.72
N GLY A 199 26.62 29.93 28.41
CA GLY A 199 28.01 29.98 27.93
C GLY A 199 28.70 28.60 27.93
N ALA A 200 27.96 27.48 28.01
CA ALA A 200 28.52 26.16 27.88
C ALA A 200 29.03 25.90 26.46
N ASP A 201 30.23 25.38 26.32
CA ASP A 201 30.82 24.98 25.03
C ASP A 201 30.37 23.55 24.65
N MET A 202 29.20 23.49 24.02
CA MET A 202 28.65 22.25 23.51
C MET A 202 29.19 21.95 22.12
N ARG A 203 29.97 20.88 21.96
CA ARG A 203 30.57 20.52 20.67
C ARG A 203 30.10 19.15 20.22
N ALA A 204 29.64 19.09 18.95
CA ALA A 204 29.33 17.81 18.31
C ALA A 204 30.63 17.00 18.08
N GLU A 205 30.48 15.68 17.91
CA GLU A 205 31.64 14.81 17.61
C GLU A 205 32.35 15.23 16.31
N SER A 206 31.62 15.83 15.38
CA SER A 206 32.17 16.31 14.09
C SER A 206 32.73 17.73 14.14
N ALA A 207 32.61 18.45 15.27
CA ALA A 207 32.97 19.85 15.39
C ALA A 207 34.47 20.14 15.07
N ASP A 208 35.34 19.18 15.40
CA ASP A 208 36.79 19.34 15.16
C ASP A 208 37.24 18.83 13.77
N PHE A 209 36.36 18.21 13.00
CA PHE A 209 36.69 17.78 11.65
C PHE A 209 36.73 18.98 10.68
N GLN A 210 37.54 18.87 9.63
CA GLN A 210 37.57 19.88 8.56
C GLN A 210 36.66 19.39 7.43
N LEU A 211 35.70 20.26 7.04
CA LEU A 211 34.81 20.00 5.92
C LEU A 211 35.39 20.66 4.67
N HIS A 212 35.77 19.85 3.69
CA HIS A 212 36.22 20.30 2.39
C HIS A 212 35.06 20.43 1.41
N GLU A 213 35.08 21.56 0.65
CA GLU A 213 34.14 21.74 -0.44
C GLU A 213 34.40 20.75 -1.59
N GLU A 214 33.35 20.17 -2.14
CA GLU A 214 33.48 19.35 -3.37
C GLU A 214 33.59 20.20 -4.62
N ALA A 215 32.94 21.38 -4.61
CA ALA A 215 32.95 22.33 -5.71
C ALA A 215 32.95 23.77 -5.23
N SER A 216 33.84 24.56 -5.74
CA SER A 216 33.84 26.00 -5.52
C SER A 216 32.71 26.67 -6.31
N LEU A 217 31.52 26.69 -5.72
CA LEU A 217 30.30 27.21 -6.34
C LEU A 217 30.14 28.72 -6.09
N THR A 218 29.99 29.49 -7.14
CA THR A 218 29.75 30.95 -7.08
C THR A 218 28.61 31.37 -7.99
N GLY A 219 28.04 32.53 -7.73
CA GLY A 219 27.02 33.15 -8.59
C GLY A 219 25.78 32.24 -8.78
N PHE A 220 25.42 31.96 -10.02
CA PHE A 220 24.24 31.18 -10.35
C PHE A 220 24.29 29.73 -9.86
N ALA A 221 25.46 29.10 -9.87
CA ALA A 221 25.64 27.75 -9.39
C ALA A 221 25.38 27.63 -7.87
N PHE A 222 25.86 28.64 -7.09
CA PHE A 222 25.56 28.71 -5.66
C PHE A 222 24.08 28.98 -5.39
N PHE A 223 23.45 29.89 -6.15
CA PHE A 223 21.99 30.10 -6.05
C PHE A 223 21.21 28.80 -6.35
N PHE A 224 21.63 28.07 -7.37
CA PHE A 224 21.01 26.74 -7.69
C PHE A 224 21.20 25.74 -6.55
N LEU A 225 22.35 25.74 -5.87
CA LEU A 225 22.57 24.94 -4.68
C LEU A 225 21.60 25.32 -3.55
N LEU A 226 21.36 26.61 -3.30
CA LEU A 226 20.39 27.05 -2.29
C LEU A 226 18.96 26.58 -2.63
N LEU A 227 18.55 26.62 -3.91
CA LEU A 227 17.27 26.07 -4.34
C LEU A 227 17.21 24.55 -4.15
N ARG A 228 18.29 23.83 -4.46
CA ARG A 228 18.42 22.39 -4.22
C ARG A 228 18.30 22.09 -2.74
N THR A 229 18.97 22.83 -1.88
CA THR A 229 18.91 22.69 -0.42
C THR A 229 17.52 22.95 0.12
N PHE A 230 16.86 24.01 -0.36
CA PHE A 230 15.47 24.31 0.00
C PHE A 230 14.54 23.15 -0.42
N SER A 231 14.71 22.61 -1.63
CA SER A 231 13.91 21.48 -2.06
C SER A 231 14.16 20.20 -1.23
N SER A 232 15.42 19.98 -0.78
CA SER A 232 15.75 18.88 0.13
C SER A 232 15.08 19.05 1.50
N GLY A 233 15.19 20.25 2.09
CA GLY A 233 14.53 20.58 3.35
C GLY A 233 13.00 20.51 3.30
N ALA A 234 12.41 20.72 2.10
CA ALA A 234 10.96 20.60 1.91
C ALA A 234 10.43 19.16 2.12
N ALA A 235 11.32 18.16 2.29
CA ALA A 235 10.94 16.82 2.79
C ALA A 235 10.28 16.87 4.17
N ALA A 236 10.49 17.91 4.96
CA ALA A 236 9.77 18.14 6.22
C ALA A 236 8.25 18.24 6.08
N LEU A 237 7.73 18.51 4.86
CA LEU A 237 6.28 18.68 4.62
C LEU A 237 5.54 17.39 4.34
N THR A 238 6.23 16.27 4.20
CA THR A 238 5.61 14.97 3.95
C THR A 238 4.73 14.54 5.13
N GLY A 239 3.64 13.82 4.85
CA GLY A 239 2.73 13.31 5.87
C GLY A 239 1.68 14.30 6.40
N VAL A 240 1.70 15.58 5.97
CA VAL A 240 0.69 16.59 6.37
C VAL A 240 -0.72 16.19 5.92
N GLU A 241 -0.85 15.51 4.78
CA GLU A 241 -2.10 15.02 4.20
C GLU A 241 -2.76 13.90 5.03
N ALA A 242 -2.00 13.18 5.87
CA ALA A 242 -2.50 12.04 6.63
C ALA A 242 -3.67 12.41 7.56
N ILE A 243 -3.65 13.61 8.15
CA ILE A 243 -4.76 14.12 8.97
C ILE A 243 -6.00 14.39 8.12
N SER A 244 -5.83 14.90 6.89
CA SER A 244 -6.94 15.13 5.95
C SER A 244 -7.61 13.81 5.53
N ASN A 245 -6.82 12.77 5.27
CA ASN A 245 -7.31 11.43 4.99
C ASN A 245 -8.03 10.81 6.21
N GLY A 246 -7.56 11.12 7.42
CA GLY A 246 -8.01 10.57 8.69
C GLY A 246 -9.26 11.24 9.30
N VAL A 247 -9.83 12.29 8.71
CA VAL A 247 -10.98 13.04 9.27
C VAL A 247 -12.15 12.15 9.76
N PRO A 248 -12.57 11.10 9.02
CA PRO A 248 -13.67 10.24 9.46
C PRO A 248 -13.45 9.55 10.80
N ALA A 249 -12.20 9.33 11.20
CA ALA A 249 -11.84 8.64 12.43
C ALA A 249 -11.90 9.53 13.68
N PHE A 250 -11.98 10.85 13.53
CA PHE A 250 -12.05 11.78 14.68
C PHE A 250 -13.41 11.77 15.38
N GLN A 251 -13.42 12.01 16.69
CA GLN A 251 -14.63 12.30 17.44
C GLN A 251 -15.32 13.57 16.93
N LYS A 252 -16.66 13.62 17.09
CA LYS A 252 -17.45 14.82 16.74
C LYS A 252 -17.09 16.00 17.66
N PRO A 253 -16.98 17.22 17.11
CA PRO A 253 -17.12 17.63 15.71
C PRO A 253 -15.82 17.32 14.92
N LYS A 254 -15.89 16.38 13.95
CA LYS A 254 -14.75 15.77 13.27
C LYS A 254 -13.81 16.79 12.62
N SER A 255 -14.35 17.67 11.76
CA SER A 255 -13.55 18.66 11.03
C SER A 255 -12.84 19.64 11.95
N LYS A 256 -13.51 20.11 13.02
CA LYS A 256 -12.90 21.03 13.98
C LYS A 256 -11.78 20.36 14.77
N ASN A 257 -11.97 19.09 15.14
CA ASN A 257 -10.94 18.32 15.85
C ASN A 257 -9.74 18.03 14.96
N ALA A 258 -9.96 17.61 13.71
CA ALA A 258 -8.89 17.39 12.74
C ALA A 258 -8.13 18.68 12.41
N ALA A 259 -8.83 19.81 12.17
CA ALA A 259 -8.21 21.11 11.88
C ALA A 259 -7.37 21.63 13.07
N THR A 260 -7.79 21.36 14.32
CA THR A 260 -7.00 21.71 15.50
C THR A 260 -5.75 20.83 15.65
N THR A 261 -5.90 19.53 15.39
CA THR A 261 -4.79 18.57 15.42
C THR A 261 -3.74 18.91 14.35
N LEU A 262 -4.19 19.29 13.14
CA LEU A 262 -3.32 19.72 12.04
C LEU A 262 -2.52 20.99 12.39
N LEU A 263 -3.16 21.97 13.04
CA LEU A 263 -2.46 23.17 13.51
C LEU A 263 -1.41 22.83 14.56
N LEU A 264 -1.76 22.00 15.55
CA LEU A 264 -0.84 21.60 16.61
C LEU A 264 0.36 20.84 16.04
N MET A 265 0.11 19.90 15.11
CA MET A 265 1.17 19.20 14.37
C MET A 265 2.11 20.17 13.67
N GLY A 266 1.57 21.13 12.90
CA GLY A 266 2.38 22.11 12.17
C GLY A 266 3.24 22.99 13.07
N VAL A 267 2.68 23.46 14.20
CA VAL A 267 3.44 24.26 15.19
C VAL A 267 4.56 23.42 15.81
N LEU A 268 4.26 22.18 16.22
CA LEU A 268 5.28 21.28 16.78
C LEU A 268 6.39 20.99 15.78
N ALA A 269 6.04 20.64 14.53
CA ALA A 269 7.00 20.33 13.49
C ALA A 269 7.92 21.52 13.18
N VAL A 270 7.35 22.72 13.02
CA VAL A 270 8.14 23.95 12.79
C VAL A 270 9.07 24.26 13.97
N THR A 271 8.57 24.14 15.20
CA THR A 271 9.39 24.41 16.40
C THR A 271 10.55 23.43 16.51
N MET A 272 10.31 22.14 16.26
CA MET A 272 11.36 21.13 16.29
C MET A 272 12.36 21.32 15.13
N LEU A 273 11.88 21.58 13.90
CA LEU A 273 12.74 21.82 12.74
C LEU A 273 13.71 22.99 12.98
N VAL A 274 13.16 24.16 13.38
CA VAL A 274 13.96 25.36 13.64
C VAL A 274 14.90 25.12 14.83
N GLY A 275 14.41 24.45 15.88
CA GLY A 275 15.21 24.12 17.07
C GLY A 275 16.41 23.21 16.73
N ILE A 276 16.21 22.14 15.95
CA ILE A 276 17.28 21.24 15.54
C ILE A 276 18.32 21.98 14.67
N ILE A 277 17.89 22.78 13.68
CA ILE A 277 18.80 23.57 12.85
C ILE A 277 19.61 24.56 13.70
N THR A 278 18.97 25.21 14.66
CA THR A 278 19.63 26.16 15.57
C THR A 278 20.68 25.45 16.43
N LEU A 279 20.35 24.31 17.02
CA LEU A 279 21.31 23.53 17.82
C LEU A 279 22.44 22.97 16.97
N ALA A 280 22.16 22.50 15.74
CA ALA A 280 23.20 22.00 14.82
C ALA A 280 24.26 23.07 14.54
N ILE A 281 23.87 24.35 14.45
CA ILE A 281 24.79 25.46 14.28
C ILE A 281 25.55 25.78 15.58
N ILE A 282 24.85 25.81 16.72
CA ILE A 282 25.47 26.09 18.03
C ILE A 282 26.50 25.02 18.40
N THR A 283 26.20 23.77 18.10
CA THR A 283 27.09 22.62 18.41
C THR A 283 28.15 22.36 17.32
N ASP A 284 28.24 23.23 16.30
CA ASP A 284 29.16 23.14 15.15
C ASP A 284 29.15 21.74 14.46
N VAL A 285 27.94 21.21 14.22
CA VAL A 285 27.78 19.94 13.51
C VAL A 285 28.29 20.06 12.08
N LYS A 286 29.18 19.16 11.66
CA LYS A 286 29.58 18.98 10.26
C LYS A 286 29.03 17.67 9.74
N PHE A 287 28.29 17.76 8.65
CA PHE A 287 27.58 16.62 8.07
C PHE A 287 27.78 16.63 6.55
N ALA A 288 28.36 15.56 6.02
CA ALA A 288 28.82 15.47 4.63
C ALA A 288 28.11 14.37 3.85
N GLU A 289 27.94 14.57 2.53
CA GLU A 289 27.39 13.55 1.63
C GLU A 289 28.36 12.36 1.48
N HIS A 290 29.65 12.66 1.39
CA HIS A 290 30.74 11.70 1.28
C HIS A 290 31.75 11.90 2.44
N PRO A 291 31.45 11.38 3.64
CA PRO A 291 32.29 11.60 4.81
C PRO A 291 33.77 11.20 4.61
N GLU A 292 34.02 10.15 3.82
CA GLU A 292 35.34 9.61 3.54
C GLU A 292 36.23 10.58 2.72
N THR A 293 35.63 11.43 1.90
CA THR A 293 36.35 12.37 1.02
C THR A 293 36.24 13.82 1.45
N GLN A 294 35.10 14.21 2.06
CA GLN A 294 34.81 15.58 2.46
C GLN A 294 35.26 15.93 3.88
N LEU A 295 35.33 14.93 4.79
CA LEU A 295 35.75 15.14 6.16
C LEU A 295 37.19 14.67 6.37
N THR A 296 38.05 15.55 6.89
CA THR A 296 39.40 15.19 7.32
C THR A 296 39.55 15.38 8.83
N GLY A 297 40.45 14.57 9.42
CA GLY A 297 40.59 14.47 10.89
C GLY A 297 39.67 13.42 11.52
N THR A 298 38.98 12.63 10.70
CA THR A 298 38.11 11.53 11.17
C THR A 298 38.93 10.33 11.68
N PRO A 299 38.48 9.64 12.75
CA PRO A 299 39.08 8.39 13.18
C PRO A 299 38.95 7.29 12.09
N ALA A 300 39.86 6.31 12.10
CA ALA A 300 39.80 5.18 11.19
C ALA A 300 38.46 4.41 11.37
N GLY A 301 37.72 4.19 10.28
CA GLY A 301 36.42 3.52 10.31
C GLY A 301 35.28 4.40 10.85
N TYR A 302 35.39 5.71 10.76
CA TYR A 302 34.36 6.64 11.19
C TYR A 302 33.04 6.43 10.41
N GLU A 303 31.98 6.17 11.15
CA GLU A 303 30.61 6.12 10.63
C GLU A 303 29.86 7.38 11.11
N GLN A 304 29.42 8.19 10.16
CA GLN A 304 28.75 9.48 10.45
C GLN A 304 27.40 9.21 11.13
N LYS A 305 27.23 9.74 12.36
CA LYS A 305 25.94 9.70 13.07
C LYS A 305 24.97 10.73 12.50
N THR A 306 23.68 10.48 12.66
CA THR A 306 22.62 11.45 12.28
C THR A 306 22.79 12.78 13.01
N ILE A 307 22.34 13.88 12.41
CA ILE A 307 22.45 15.22 13.04
C ILE A 307 21.75 15.25 14.40
N VAL A 308 20.59 14.63 14.52
CA VAL A 308 19.86 14.57 15.80
C VAL A 308 20.67 13.82 16.85
N ALA A 309 21.36 12.74 16.47
CA ALA A 309 22.21 11.97 17.38
C ALA A 309 23.47 12.76 17.82
N GLN A 310 24.11 13.47 16.87
CA GLN A 310 25.28 14.32 17.20
C GLN A 310 24.89 15.46 18.15
N ILE A 311 23.76 16.15 17.91
CA ILE A 311 23.25 17.17 18.81
C ILE A 311 22.92 16.58 20.17
N ALA A 312 22.25 15.43 20.22
CA ALA A 312 21.91 14.77 21.49
C ALA A 312 23.15 14.40 22.28
N GLN A 313 24.22 13.95 21.63
CA GLN A 313 25.51 13.64 22.26
C GLN A 313 26.19 14.91 22.80
N ALA A 314 26.14 16.03 22.06
CA ALA A 314 26.72 17.29 22.49
C ALA A 314 25.96 17.92 23.67
N VAL A 315 24.63 18.00 23.57
CA VAL A 315 23.76 18.62 24.59
C VAL A 315 23.71 17.79 25.88
N PHE A 316 23.83 16.48 25.80
CA PHE A 316 23.79 15.56 26.94
C PHE A 316 25.11 14.84 27.18
N SER A 317 26.23 15.55 26.99
CA SER A 317 27.59 15.02 27.18
C SER A 317 27.77 14.36 28.56
N ASP A 318 27.21 14.95 29.60
CA ASP A 318 27.27 14.48 30.98
C ASP A 318 26.22 13.42 31.34
N PHE A 319 25.24 13.21 30.45
CA PHE A 319 24.14 12.27 30.70
C PHE A 319 23.85 11.35 29.49
N THR A 320 24.75 10.43 29.24
CA THR A 320 24.68 9.46 28.12
C THR A 320 23.31 8.72 27.96
N PRO A 321 22.53 8.43 29.02
CA PRO A 321 21.20 7.82 28.82
C PRO A 321 20.25 8.66 27.98
N ALA A 322 20.35 10.00 28.01
CA ALA A 322 19.53 10.88 27.18
C ALA A 322 19.86 10.75 25.69
N PHE A 323 21.13 10.60 25.33
CA PHE A 323 21.55 10.31 23.95
C PHE A 323 20.87 9.04 23.42
N TYR A 324 20.94 7.93 24.17
CA TYR A 324 20.27 6.69 23.77
C TYR A 324 18.75 6.87 23.66
N TYR A 325 18.15 7.57 24.63
CA TYR A 325 16.72 7.87 24.61
C TYR A 325 16.31 8.63 23.33
N ILE A 326 17.02 9.70 22.96
CA ILE A 326 16.71 10.51 21.76
C ILE A 326 16.89 9.65 20.50
N SER A 327 17.99 8.91 20.38
CA SER A 327 18.27 8.06 19.20
C SER A 327 17.19 6.99 19.02
N PHE A 328 16.81 6.30 20.09
CA PHE A 328 15.73 5.30 20.00
C PHE A 328 14.35 5.91 19.79
N ALA A 329 14.03 7.02 20.47
CA ALA A 329 12.74 7.70 20.27
C ALA A 329 12.58 8.19 18.83
N THR A 330 13.66 8.73 18.24
CA THR A 330 13.70 9.15 16.84
C THR A 330 13.57 7.96 15.90
N GLY A 331 14.31 6.90 16.14
CA GLY A 331 14.19 5.66 15.35
C GLY A 331 12.77 5.10 15.40
N ILE A 332 12.19 4.99 16.59
CA ILE A 332 10.84 4.41 16.75
C ILE A 332 9.76 5.27 16.07
N ILE A 333 9.80 6.61 16.19
CA ILE A 333 8.78 7.44 15.52
C ILE A 333 8.87 7.30 14.00
N LEU A 334 10.08 7.19 13.43
CA LEU A 334 10.28 6.94 12.01
C LEU A 334 9.71 5.59 11.57
N LEU A 335 9.87 4.53 12.38
CA LEU A 335 9.22 3.23 12.11
C LEU A 335 7.69 3.31 12.22
N LEU A 336 7.17 4.15 13.13
CA LEU A 336 5.74 4.40 13.22
C LEU A 336 5.23 5.24 12.04
N ALA A 337 6.04 6.15 11.50
CA ALA A 337 5.73 6.87 10.27
C ALA A 337 5.60 5.90 9.08
N ALA A 338 6.54 4.96 8.91
CA ALA A 338 6.42 3.91 7.92
C ALA A 338 5.09 3.14 8.07
N ASN A 339 4.64 2.88 9.30
CA ASN A 339 3.39 2.18 9.55
C ASN A 339 2.13 2.99 9.12
N THR A 340 2.19 4.31 9.04
CA THR A 340 1.06 5.11 8.51
C THR A 340 0.75 4.77 7.06
N ALA A 341 1.77 4.52 6.25
CA ALA A 341 1.62 4.09 4.86
C ALA A 341 0.96 2.70 4.74
N PHE A 342 1.20 1.78 5.69
CA PHE A 342 0.49 0.49 5.75
C PHE A 342 -1.02 0.62 6.00
N ASN A 343 -1.48 1.74 6.51
CA ASN A 343 -2.91 2.07 6.59
C ASN A 343 -3.37 2.85 5.35
N GLY A 344 -2.61 3.84 4.91
CA GLY A 344 -2.96 4.75 3.81
C GLY A 344 -3.05 4.06 2.45
N PHE A 345 -2.01 3.36 2.04
CA PHE A 345 -1.93 2.67 0.75
C PHE A 345 -3.06 1.65 0.52
N PRO A 346 -3.36 0.72 1.45
CA PRO A 346 -4.44 -0.23 1.24
C PRO A 346 -5.83 0.42 1.22
N VAL A 347 -6.04 1.50 1.96
CA VAL A 347 -7.31 2.23 1.97
C VAL A 347 -7.50 2.95 0.64
N LEU A 348 -6.49 3.68 0.14
CA LEU A 348 -6.53 4.31 -1.17
C LEU A 348 -6.70 3.27 -2.27
N GLY A 349 -5.94 2.17 -2.23
CA GLY A 349 -6.09 1.04 -3.16
C GLY A 349 -7.49 0.43 -3.15
N SER A 350 -8.13 0.36 -1.99
CA SER A 350 -9.52 -0.09 -1.85
C SER A 350 -10.52 0.87 -2.49
N ILE A 351 -10.35 2.19 -2.34
CA ILE A 351 -11.18 3.22 -2.96
C ILE A 351 -11.04 3.14 -4.49
N LEU A 352 -9.80 3.09 -4.99
CA LEU A 352 -9.53 2.97 -6.43
C LEU A 352 -10.07 1.67 -7.04
N ALA A 353 -10.09 0.57 -6.28
CA ALA A 353 -10.70 -0.69 -6.70
C ALA A 353 -12.23 -0.62 -6.75
N GLN A 354 -12.89 0.12 -5.83
CA GLN A 354 -14.33 0.41 -5.91
C GLN A 354 -14.65 1.26 -7.14
N ASP A 355 -13.82 2.26 -7.44
CA ASP A 355 -13.94 3.12 -8.62
C ASP A 355 -13.50 2.41 -9.92
N ARG A 356 -13.15 1.12 -9.87
CA ARG A 356 -12.72 0.27 -10.99
C ARG A 356 -11.38 0.66 -11.63
N TYR A 357 -10.54 1.42 -10.95
CA TYR A 357 -9.20 1.77 -11.42
C TYR A 357 -8.14 0.76 -11.02
N LEU A 358 -8.40 -0.08 -10.02
CA LEU A 358 -7.53 -1.18 -9.58
C LEU A 358 -8.29 -2.51 -9.49
N PRO A 359 -7.57 -3.66 -9.46
CA PRO A 359 -8.20 -4.96 -9.32
C PRO A 359 -9.06 -5.07 -8.06
N ARG A 360 -10.24 -5.69 -8.18
CA ARG A 360 -11.21 -5.86 -7.06
C ARG A 360 -10.63 -6.56 -5.84
N GLN A 361 -9.57 -7.37 -6.03
CA GLN A 361 -8.87 -8.06 -4.94
C GLN A 361 -8.26 -7.09 -3.91
N LEU A 362 -7.97 -5.83 -4.28
CA LEU A 362 -7.48 -4.81 -3.35
C LEU A 362 -8.58 -4.26 -2.44
N HIS A 363 -9.85 -4.39 -2.83
CA HIS A 363 -11.00 -4.03 -1.99
C HIS A 363 -11.40 -5.16 -1.01
N THR A 364 -11.01 -6.42 -1.29
CA THR A 364 -11.35 -7.55 -0.43
C THR A 364 -10.52 -7.55 0.85
N ARG A 365 -11.21 -7.64 1.99
CA ARG A 365 -10.56 -7.79 3.30
C ARG A 365 -10.26 -9.26 3.57
N GLY A 366 -9.07 -9.53 4.07
CA GLY A 366 -8.64 -10.87 4.47
C GLY A 366 -9.28 -11.34 5.80
N ASP A 367 -8.85 -12.50 6.27
CA ASP A 367 -9.35 -13.17 7.50
C ASP A 367 -9.32 -12.28 8.75
N ARG A 368 -8.46 -11.27 8.78
CA ARG A 368 -8.28 -10.34 9.91
C ARG A 368 -8.91 -8.97 9.66
N LEU A 369 -9.77 -8.87 8.64
CA LEU A 369 -10.43 -7.62 8.21
C LEU A 369 -9.46 -6.53 7.74
N ALA A 370 -8.20 -6.88 7.47
CA ALA A 370 -7.20 -6.04 6.83
C ALA A 370 -7.23 -6.21 5.30
N PHE A 371 -6.82 -5.19 4.57
CA PHE A 371 -6.64 -5.25 3.11
C PHE A 371 -5.30 -5.93 2.77
N SER A 372 -5.22 -7.25 2.98
CA SER A 372 -3.97 -8.03 2.95
C SER A 372 -3.19 -7.88 1.65
N ASN A 373 -3.87 -7.83 0.49
CA ASN A 373 -3.21 -7.68 -0.80
C ASN A 373 -2.51 -6.32 -0.92
N GLY A 374 -3.16 -5.23 -0.48
CA GLY A 374 -2.55 -3.90 -0.48
C GLY A 374 -1.31 -3.83 0.42
N ILE A 375 -1.37 -4.44 1.61
CA ILE A 375 -0.23 -4.52 2.54
C ILE A 375 0.96 -5.26 1.89
N LEU A 376 0.70 -6.40 1.24
CA LEU A 376 1.75 -7.19 0.59
C LEU A 376 2.38 -6.45 -0.60
N PHE A 377 1.58 -5.77 -1.44
CA PHE A 377 2.10 -4.95 -2.54
C PHE A 377 2.98 -3.81 -2.03
N LEU A 378 2.50 -3.05 -1.05
CA LEU A 378 3.27 -1.98 -0.43
C LEU A 378 4.62 -2.49 0.09
N SER A 379 4.61 -3.58 0.85
CA SER A 379 5.82 -4.18 1.42
C SER A 379 6.81 -4.64 0.34
N ALA A 380 6.31 -5.32 -0.70
CA ALA A 380 7.16 -5.83 -1.77
C ALA A 380 7.88 -4.70 -2.50
N PHE A 381 7.17 -3.62 -2.87
CA PHE A 381 7.79 -2.48 -3.53
C PHE A 381 8.74 -1.70 -2.61
N ALA A 382 8.38 -1.52 -1.33
CA ALA A 382 9.27 -0.88 -0.37
C ALA A 382 10.57 -1.68 -0.15
N LEU A 383 10.49 -3.01 -0.05
CA LEU A 383 11.66 -3.88 0.05
C LEU A 383 12.55 -3.78 -1.19
N VAL A 384 11.96 -3.75 -2.38
CA VAL A 384 12.72 -3.56 -3.63
C VAL A 384 13.48 -2.24 -3.60
N LEU A 385 12.86 -1.15 -3.16
CA LEU A 385 13.52 0.15 -3.08
C LEU A 385 14.64 0.16 -2.02
N ILE A 386 14.40 -0.38 -0.83
CA ILE A 386 15.40 -0.44 0.24
C ILE A 386 16.64 -1.21 -0.23
N ILE A 387 16.46 -2.35 -0.91
CA ILE A 387 17.56 -3.16 -1.42
C ILE A 387 18.26 -2.47 -2.60
N ALA A 388 17.50 -1.90 -3.54
CA ALA A 388 18.06 -1.28 -4.74
C ALA A 388 18.85 0.00 -4.45
N PHE A 389 18.53 0.70 -3.35
CA PHE A 389 19.17 1.93 -2.93
C PHE A 389 20.03 1.77 -1.67
N ASP A 390 20.36 0.51 -1.27
CA ASP A 390 21.20 0.18 -0.12
C ASP A 390 20.76 0.85 1.20
N ALA A 391 19.45 1.04 1.38
CA ALA A 391 18.85 1.76 2.49
C ALA A 391 19.43 3.18 2.70
N GLU A 392 19.97 3.81 1.64
CA GLU A 392 20.49 5.17 1.67
C GLU A 392 19.34 6.19 1.70
N VAL A 393 19.24 6.90 2.82
CA VAL A 393 18.13 7.84 3.09
C VAL A 393 18.09 8.94 2.04
N THR A 394 19.24 9.57 1.76
CA THR A 394 19.36 10.68 0.82
C THR A 394 18.93 10.29 -0.59
N LYS A 395 19.34 9.12 -1.09
CA LYS A 395 18.93 8.64 -2.42
C LYS A 395 17.42 8.42 -2.50
N LEU A 396 16.82 7.87 -1.45
CA LEU A 396 15.37 7.62 -1.39
C LEU A 396 14.57 8.92 -1.28
N ILE A 397 15.04 9.92 -0.52
CA ILE A 397 14.40 11.24 -0.39
C ILE A 397 14.36 11.99 -1.73
N GLN A 398 15.36 11.81 -2.61
CA GLN A 398 15.37 12.44 -3.95
C GLN A 398 14.14 12.01 -4.79
N LEU A 399 13.63 10.79 -4.59
CA LEU A 399 12.46 10.24 -5.28
C LEU A 399 11.15 10.72 -4.63
N TYR A 400 11.16 10.92 -3.31
CA TYR A 400 9.98 11.04 -2.47
C TYR A 400 9.22 12.37 -2.68
N ILE A 401 9.93 13.49 -2.71
CA ILE A 401 9.34 14.83 -2.61
C ILE A 401 8.40 15.18 -3.78
N VAL A 402 8.66 14.68 -5.00
CA VAL A 402 7.88 15.03 -6.21
C VAL A 402 6.41 14.58 -6.07
N GLY A 403 6.17 13.35 -5.61
CA GLY A 403 4.81 12.82 -5.47
C GLY A 403 3.96 13.67 -4.53
N VAL A 404 4.52 14.04 -3.40
CA VAL A 404 3.87 14.87 -2.38
C VAL A 404 3.45 16.23 -2.97
N PHE A 405 4.38 16.95 -3.62
CA PHE A 405 4.07 18.29 -4.15
C PHE A 405 3.17 18.26 -5.38
N VAL A 406 3.17 17.19 -6.19
CA VAL A 406 2.16 16.99 -7.24
C VAL A 406 0.77 16.85 -6.60
N SER A 407 0.63 16.03 -5.55
CA SER A 407 -0.62 15.84 -4.82
C SER A 407 -1.11 17.15 -4.21
N PHE A 408 -0.24 17.85 -3.46
CA PHE A 408 -0.57 19.12 -2.81
C PHE A 408 -1.01 20.19 -3.82
N THR A 409 -0.26 20.38 -4.90
CA THR A 409 -0.56 21.40 -5.91
C THR A 409 -1.90 21.15 -6.60
N ILE A 410 -2.17 19.92 -7.02
CA ILE A 410 -3.44 19.55 -7.65
C ILE A 410 -4.60 19.69 -6.66
N SER A 411 -4.42 19.27 -5.41
CA SER A 411 -5.42 19.43 -4.34
C SER A 411 -5.77 20.89 -4.11
N GLN A 412 -4.77 21.78 -4.01
CA GLN A 412 -5.00 23.22 -3.85
C GLN A 412 -5.71 23.85 -5.06
N ALA A 413 -5.36 23.43 -6.29
CA ALA A 413 -6.07 23.84 -7.50
C ALA A 413 -7.54 23.37 -7.47
N GLY A 414 -7.79 22.15 -7.00
CA GLY A 414 -9.12 21.61 -6.76
C GLY A 414 -9.92 22.45 -5.76
N MET A 415 -9.29 22.87 -4.66
CA MET A 415 -9.93 23.72 -3.65
C MET A 415 -10.27 25.11 -4.19
N LEU A 416 -9.41 25.71 -5.02
CA LEU A 416 -9.76 26.97 -5.68
C LEU A 416 -11.05 26.84 -6.51
N ARG A 417 -11.15 25.75 -7.30
CA ARG A 417 -12.36 25.50 -8.10
C ARG A 417 -13.57 25.23 -7.21
N HIS A 418 -13.39 24.54 -6.08
CA HIS A 418 -14.43 24.35 -5.07
C HIS A 418 -14.98 25.67 -4.56
N TRP A 419 -14.12 26.59 -4.11
CA TRP A 419 -14.55 27.90 -3.61
C TRP A 419 -15.18 28.76 -4.71
N ASN A 420 -14.66 28.76 -5.93
CA ASN A 420 -15.27 29.45 -7.07
C ASN A 420 -16.71 28.99 -7.31
N ARG A 421 -16.95 27.66 -7.29
CA ARG A 421 -18.28 27.08 -7.48
C ARG A 421 -19.26 27.46 -6.37
N LEU A 422 -18.80 27.48 -5.12
CA LEU A 422 -19.63 27.86 -3.98
C LEU A 422 -19.93 29.36 -3.97
N LEU A 423 -18.92 30.23 -4.23
CA LEU A 423 -19.08 31.67 -4.31
C LEU A 423 -20.06 32.12 -5.43
N ALA A 424 -20.18 31.34 -6.50
CA ALA A 424 -21.12 31.61 -7.58
C ALA A 424 -22.60 31.38 -7.15
N ARG A 425 -22.83 30.58 -6.10
CA ARG A 425 -24.18 30.20 -5.63
C ARG A 425 -24.60 30.92 -4.35
N GLU A 426 -23.62 31.37 -3.57
CA GLU A 426 -23.86 32.01 -2.27
C GLU A 426 -24.20 33.49 -2.45
N THR A 427 -25.25 33.96 -1.74
CA THR A 427 -25.73 35.33 -1.80
C THR A 427 -25.46 36.12 -0.51
N ASP A 428 -25.31 35.44 0.64
CA ASP A 428 -25.04 36.11 1.91
C ASP A 428 -23.64 36.76 1.91
N PRO A 429 -23.53 38.08 2.11
CA PRO A 429 -22.24 38.79 2.10
C PRO A 429 -21.26 38.30 3.20
N THR A 430 -21.77 37.88 4.36
CA THR A 430 -20.96 37.44 5.50
C THR A 430 -20.32 36.07 5.21
N VAL A 431 -21.10 35.15 4.66
CA VAL A 431 -20.65 33.81 4.23
C VAL A 431 -19.69 33.94 3.06
N ARG A 432 -20.00 34.82 2.07
CA ARG A 432 -19.10 35.09 0.94
C ARG A 432 -17.74 35.62 1.38
N ARG A 433 -17.69 36.53 2.37
CA ARG A 433 -16.42 37.07 2.90
C ARG A 433 -15.59 35.95 3.53
N ARG A 434 -16.21 35.04 4.29
CA ARG A 434 -15.52 33.87 4.86
C ARG A 434 -15.00 32.92 3.76
N MET A 435 -15.81 32.62 2.75
CA MET A 435 -15.42 31.79 1.62
C MET A 435 -14.24 32.39 0.83
N ARG A 436 -14.26 33.73 0.56
CA ARG A 436 -13.17 34.43 -0.07
C ARG A 436 -11.86 34.33 0.71
N ARG A 437 -11.94 34.48 2.06
CA ARG A 437 -10.75 34.29 2.91
C ARG A 437 -10.18 32.87 2.77
N SER A 438 -11.03 31.84 2.78
CA SER A 438 -10.62 30.44 2.57
C SER A 438 -10.02 30.24 1.17
N GLN A 439 -10.63 30.84 0.16
CA GLN A 439 -10.12 30.83 -1.21
C GLN A 439 -8.71 31.46 -1.30
N THR A 440 -8.50 32.62 -0.68
CA THR A 440 -7.20 33.29 -0.65
C THR A 440 -6.13 32.40 0.01
N VAL A 441 -6.45 31.75 1.13
CA VAL A 441 -5.54 30.83 1.81
C VAL A 441 -5.15 29.66 0.87
N ASN A 442 -6.12 29.06 0.18
CA ASN A 442 -5.81 28.00 -0.78
C ASN A 442 -5.08 28.52 -2.04
N ALA A 443 -5.32 29.78 -2.46
CA ALA A 443 -4.57 30.39 -3.57
C ALA A 443 -3.09 30.60 -3.21
N ILE A 444 -2.81 31.10 -2.01
CA ILE A 444 -1.43 31.20 -1.50
C ILE A 444 -0.82 29.78 -1.40
N GLY A 445 -1.58 28.80 -0.89
CA GLY A 445 -1.17 27.41 -0.83
C GLY A 445 -0.79 26.85 -2.21
N LEU A 446 -1.63 27.07 -3.24
CA LEU A 446 -1.36 26.67 -4.61
C LEU A 446 -0.07 27.31 -5.17
N THR A 447 0.09 28.60 -4.97
CA THR A 447 1.30 29.32 -5.44
C THR A 447 2.55 28.76 -4.77
N MET A 448 2.53 28.58 -3.45
CA MET A 448 3.65 28.04 -2.70
C MET A 448 3.99 26.60 -3.09
N THR A 449 3.00 25.71 -3.08
CA THR A 449 3.24 24.29 -3.44
C THR A 449 3.63 24.15 -4.91
N GLY A 450 3.07 24.94 -5.81
CA GLY A 450 3.44 24.97 -7.22
C GLY A 450 4.86 25.47 -7.45
N THR A 451 5.28 26.54 -6.73
CA THR A 451 6.67 27.02 -6.77
C THR A 451 7.65 25.96 -6.26
N VAL A 452 7.34 25.32 -5.12
CA VAL A 452 8.18 24.23 -4.60
C VAL A 452 8.23 23.06 -5.59
N LEU A 453 7.11 22.67 -6.19
CA LEU A 453 7.07 21.62 -7.21
C LEU A 453 8.02 21.93 -8.39
N ILE A 454 7.99 23.17 -8.91
CA ILE A 454 8.88 23.60 -9.98
C ILE A 454 10.36 23.51 -9.53
N ILE A 455 10.67 24.01 -8.34
CA ILE A 455 12.04 23.95 -7.79
C ILE A 455 12.48 22.48 -7.66
N VAL A 456 11.64 21.62 -7.10
CA VAL A 456 11.94 20.18 -6.95
C VAL A 456 12.17 19.52 -8.32
N LEU A 457 11.31 19.78 -9.30
CA LEU A 457 11.47 19.23 -10.64
C LEU A 457 12.80 19.68 -11.29
N VAL A 458 13.14 20.95 -11.16
CA VAL A 458 14.39 21.48 -11.76
C VAL A 458 15.64 20.99 -11.03
N THR A 459 15.60 20.89 -9.71
CA THR A 459 16.80 20.56 -8.91
C THR A 459 17.02 19.09 -8.68
N LYS A 460 15.96 18.27 -8.67
CA LYS A 460 16.00 16.84 -8.31
C LYS A 460 15.76 15.89 -9.49
N PHE A 461 15.37 16.39 -10.66
CA PHE A 461 15.04 15.54 -11.81
C PHE A 461 16.15 14.54 -12.15
N LEU A 462 17.37 15.04 -12.35
CA LEU A 462 18.53 14.20 -12.68
C LEU A 462 19.04 13.38 -11.47
N LEU A 463 18.69 13.76 -10.24
CA LEU A 463 19.09 13.06 -9.02
C LEU A 463 18.18 11.87 -8.66
N GLY A 464 17.20 11.54 -9.52
CA GLY A 464 16.34 10.38 -9.33
C GLY A 464 14.83 10.68 -9.36
N ALA A 465 14.41 11.95 -9.27
CA ALA A 465 12.97 12.30 -9.29
C ALA A 465 12.25 11.84 -10.56
N TRP A 466 12.96 11.70 -11.70
CA TRP A 466 12.41 11.12 -12.94
C TRP A 466 11.90 9.68 -12.75
N ILE A 467 12.52 8.87 -11.85
CA ILE A 467 12.09 7.50 -11.56
C ILE A 467 10.69 7.51 -10.92
N ALA A 468 10.47 8.40 -9.94
CA ALA A 468 9.17 8.56 -9.31
C ALA A 468 8.12 9.04 -10.31
N ILE A 469 8.46 10.00 -11.19
CA ILE A 469 7.58 10.48 -12.26
C ILE A 469 7.24 9.32 -13.24
N ALA A 470 8.22 8.56 -13.65
CA ALA A 470 8.01 7.40 -14.52
C ALA A 470 7.10 6.36 -13.85
N ALA A 471 7.29 6.09 -12.56
CA ALA A 471 6.42 5.20 -11.78
C ALA A 471 4.98 5.75 -11.70
N MET A 472 4.81 7.05 -11.44
CA MET A 472 3.48 7.69 -11.43
C MET A 472 2.78 7.56 -12.78
N VAL A 473 3.50 7.82 -13.90
CA VAL A 473 2.97 7.68 -15.26
C VAL A 473 2.59 6.22 -15.55
N ALA A 474 3.44 5.27 -15.18
CA ALA A 474 3.16 3.84 -15.37
C ALA A 474 1.91 3.41 -14.58
N ILE A 475 1.77 3.82 -13.34
CA ILE A 475 0.59 3.54 -12.50
C ILE A 475 -0.67 4.22 -13.10
N TYR A 476 -0.56 5.47 -13.56
CA TYR A 476 -1.66 6.18 -14.21
C TYR A 476 -2.16 5.44 -15.46
N ILE A 477 -1.23 4.99 -16.33
CA ILE A 477 -1.56 4.23 -17.53
C ILE A 477 -2.22 2.89 -17.15
N LEU A 478 -1.66 2.19 -16.17
CA LEU A 478 -2.21 0.92 -15.66
C LEU A 478 -3.64 1.10 -15.14
N MET A 479 -3.89 2.11 -14.31
CA MET A 479 -5.22 2.41 -13.78
C MET A 479 -6.23 2.74 -14.88
N THR A 480 -5.80 3.51 -15.87
CA THR A 480 -6.65 3.86 -17.02
C THR A 480 -6.98 2.63 -17.87
N ALA A 481 -6.00 1.76 -18.11
CA ALA A 481 -6.19 0.52 -18.85
C ALA A 481 -7.15 -0.45 -18.13
N ILE A 482 -6.99 -0.60 -16.81
CA ILE A 482 -7.89 -1.42 -15.97
C ILE A 482 -9.32 -0.87 -16.03
N ARG A 483 -9.50 0.44 -15.90
CA ARG A 483 -10.83 1.07 -15.98
C ARG A 483 -11.49 0.81 -17.33
N LYS A 484 -10.74 1.05 -18.41
CA LYS A 484 -11.25 0.81 -19.78
C LYS A 484 -11.64 -0.66 -19.98
N HIS A 485 -10.87 -1.59 -19.43
CA HIS A 485 -11.20 -3.02 -19.47
C HIS A 485 -12.51 -3.32 -18.71
N TYR A 486 -12.65 -2.84 -17.47
CA TYR A 486 -13.87 -3.07 -16.69
C TYR A 486 -15.12 -2.44 -17.31
N ASP A 487 -14.98 -1.25 -17.89
CA ASP A 487 -16.11 -0.57 -18.54
C ASP A 487 -16.53 -1.32 -19.81
N ARG A 488 -15.59 -1.83 -20.62
CA ARG A 488 -15.87 -2.69 -21.78
C ARG A 488 -16.59 -3.97 -21.37
N VAL A 489 -16.07 -4.67 -20.36
CA VAL A 489 -16.72 -5.90 -19.84
C VAL A 489 -18.12 -5.60 -19.32
N ALA A 490 -18.32 -4.47 -18.63
CA ALA A 490 -19.63 -4.08 -18.14
C ALA A 490 -20.61 -3.75 -19.27
N GLU A 491 -20.12 -3.19 -20.37
CA GLU A 491 -20.92 -2.89 -21.57
C GLU A 491 -21.29 -4.18 -22.29
N GLU A 492 -20.33 -5.08 -22.52
CA GLU A 492 -20.58 -6.39 -23.15
C GLU A 492 -21.61 -7.22 -22.35
N LEU A 493 -21.56 -7.16 -21.01
CA LEU A 493 -22.51 -7.87 -20.14
C LEU A 493 -23.92 -7.23 -20.13
N ARG A 494 -24.06 -5.94 -20.45
CA ARG A 494 -25.37 -5.27 -20.56
C ARG A 494 -26.19 -5.68 -21.79
N GLU A 495 -25.54 -6.17 -22.81
CA GLU A 495 -26.21 -6.64 -24.03
C GLU A 495 -27.06 -7.88 -23.81
N MET A 496 -26.94 -8.58 -22.66
CA MET A 496 -27.76 -9.74 -22.33
C MET A 496 -29.27 -9.42 -22.26
N ASP A 497 -29.66 -8.19 -21.99
CA ASP A 497 -31.07 -7.77 -21.98
C ASP A 497 -31.69 -7.68 -23.36
N ARG A 498 -30.91 -7.75 -24.45
CA ARG A 498 -31.36 -7.55 -25.82
C ARG A 498 -31.52 -8.85 -26.64
N LYS A 499 -30.94 -9.97 -26.20
CA LYS A 499 -31.03 -11.25 -26.92
C LYS A 499 -31.73 -12.29 -26.03
N PRO A 500 -32.85 -12.87 -26.51
CA PRO A 500 -33.47 -13.97 -25.78
C PRO A 500 -32.47 -15.11 -25.64
N THR A 501 -32.39 -15.67 -24.44
CA THR A 501 -31.54 -16.87 -24.17
C THR A 501 -32.06 -18.03 -25.02
N VAL A 502 -31.35 -18.32 -26.09
CA VAL A 502 -31.74 -19.40 -27.02
C VAL A 502 -31.20 -20.71 -26.43
N LEU A 503 -32.07 -21.67 -26.23
CA LEU A 503 -31.69 -23.01 -25.78
C LEU A 503 -30.74 -23.67 -26.79
N PRO A 504 -29.72 -24.40 -26.31
CA PRO A 504 -28.87 -25.21 -27.19
C PRO A 504 -29.72 -26.15 -28.04
N SER A 505 -29.39 -26.26 -29.32
CA SER A 505 -30.09 -27.17 -30.22
C SER A 505 -29.59 -28.61 -30.12
N ARG A 506 -28.35 -28.79 -29.68
CA ARG A 506 -27.69 -30.09 -29.52
C ARG A 506 -26.65 -30.00 -28.41
N ASN A 507 -26.71 -30.96 -27.46
CA ASN A 507 -25.70 -31.16 -26.43
C ASN A 507 -24.90 -32.41 -26.70
N HIS A 508 -23.65 -32.28 -27.08
CA HIS A 508 -22.74 -33.38 -27.32
C HIS A 508 -21.83 -33.59 -26.10
N ALA A 509 -21.99 -34.68 -25.39
CA ALA A 509 -21.21 -35.02 -24.20
C ALA A 509 -19.98 -35.87 -24.57
N ILE A 510 -18.80 -35.41 -24.18
CA ILE A 510 -17.55 -36.15 -24.36
C ILE A 510 -17.00 -36.47 -22.98
N VAL A 511 -16.79 -37.75 -22.69
CA VAL A 511 -16.14 -38.22 -21.45
C VAL A 511 -14.68 -38.56 -21.79
N LEU A 512 -13.75 -37.82 -21.20
CA LEU A 512 -12.33 -38.11 -21.40
C LEU A 512 -11.88 -39.29 -20.57
N ILE A 513 -11.21 -40.25 -21.18
CA ILE A 513 -10.77 -41.48 -20.54
C ILE A 513 -9.27 -41.68 -20.76
N SER A 514 -8.55 -41.95 -19.68
CA SER A 514 -7.14 -42.37 -19.74
C SER A 514 -6.95 -43.80 -19.31
N LYS A 515 -7.77 -44.30 -18.36
CA LYS A 515 -7.80 -45.66 -17.82
C LYS A 515 -9.19 -46.00 -17.36
N LEU A 516 -9.52 -47.29 -17.36
CA LEU A 516 -10.79 -47.76 -16.83
C LEU A 516 -10.69 -47.96 -15.31
N HIS A 517 -11.19 -47.00 -14.56
CA HIS A 517 -11.18 -46.99 -13.10
C HIS A 517 -12.44 -46.29 -12.54
N LEU A 518 -12.66 -46.37 -11.23
CA LEU A 518 -13.87 -45.85 -10.58
C LEU A 518 -14.19 -44.36 -10.93
N PRO A 519 -13.25 -43.42 -10.99
CA PRO A 519 -13.52 -42.05 -11.46
C PRO A 519 -14.11 -42.01 -12.87
N THR A 520 -13.61 -42.85 -13.80
CA THR A 520 -14.12 -42.96 -15.17
C THR A 520 -15.54 -43.45 -15.21
N LEU A 521 -15.85 -44.55 -14.47
CA LEU A 521 -17.21 -45.10 -14.37
C LEU A 521 -18.19 -44.07 -13.79
N ARG A 522 -17.79 -43.34 -12.78
CA ARG A 522 -18.60 -42.25 -12.21
C ARG A 522 -18.84 -41.12 -13.23
N ALA A 523 -17.84 -40.73 -13.98
CA ALA A 523 -17.99 -39.71 -15.02
C ALA A 523 -18.95 -40.17 -16.12
N LEU A 524 -18.83 -41.40 -16.58
CA LEU A 524 -19.79 -42.00 -17.54
C LEU A 524 -21.21 -42.02 -17.01
N SER A 525 -21.39 -42.49 -15.78
CA SER A 525 -22.72 -42.55 -15.15
C SER A 525 -23.34 -41.15 -15.02
N TYR A 526 -22.55 -40.15 -14.62
CA TYR A 526 -23.01 -38.78 -14.51
C TYR A 526 -23.31 -38.16 -15.88
N ALA A 527 -22.45 -38.39 -16.88
CA ALA A 527 -22.68 -37.93 -18.27
C ALA A 527 -23.98 -38.53 -18.85
N LYS A 528 -24.28 -39.81 -18.57
CA LYS A 528 -25.55 -40.43 -18.95
C LYS A 528 -26.76 -39.79 -18.22
N ALA A 529 -26.62 -39.45 -16.95
CA ALA A 529 -27.68 -38.81 -16.17
C ALA A 529 -28.07 -37.42 -16.67
N VAL A 530 -27.15 -36.69 -17.32
CA VAL A 530 -27.42 -35.38 -17.93
C VAL A 530 -28.27 -35.50 -19.22
N ARG A 531 -28.47 -36.72 -19.77
CA ARG A 531 -29.23 -36.99 -21.00
C ARG A 531 -28.83 -36.14 -22.18
N PRO A 532 -27.56 -36.20 -22.63
CA PRO A 532 -27.13 -35.48 -23.81
C PRO A 532 -27.69 -36.08 -25.09
N ASP A 533 -27.78 -35.30 -26.19
CA ASP A 533 -28.23 -35.83 -27.49
C ASP A 533 -27.23 -36.84 -28.07
N VAL A 534 -25.96 -36.66 -27.79
CA VAL A 534 -24.87 -37.58 -28.15
C VAL A 534 -23.95 -37.74 -26.96
N LEU A 535 -23.62 -38.98 -26.63
CA LEU A 535 -22.64 -39.34 -25.61
C LEU A 535 -21.56 -40.22 -26.19
N GLU A 536 -20.31 -39.80 -26.06
CA GLU A 536 -19.15 -40.58 -26.46
C GLU A 536 -18.03 -40.51 -25.42
N ALA A 537 -17.23 -41.55 -25.39
CA ALA A 537 -16.00 -41.65 -24.63
C ALA A 537 -14.81 -41.36 -25.59
N VAL A 538 -13.83 -40.60 -25.09
CA VAL A 538 -12.69 -40.23 -25.92
C VAL A 538 -11.40 -40.48 -25.15
N THR A 539 -10.46 -41.17 -25.79
CA THR A 539 -9.08 -41.32 -25.31
C THR A 539 -8.09 -40.76 -26.32
N VAL A 540 -6.94 -40.37 -25.85
CA VAL A 540 -5.81 -39.90 -26.73
C VAL A 540 -4.74 -41.00 -26.75
N ASN A 541 -4.36 -41.44 -27.93
CA ASN A 541 -3.28 -42.40 -28.12
C ASN A 541 -1.92 -41.74 -27.85
N VAL A 542 -1.45 -41.84 -26.61
CA VAL A 542 -0.13 -41.41 -26.17
C VAL A 542 0.86 -42.57 -26.17
N ASP A 543 0.36 -43.77 -25.90
CA ASP A 543 1.04 -45.04 -25.87
C ASP A 543 0.18 -46.14 -26.50
N ASP A 544 0.66 -46.74 -27.57
CA ASP A 544 -0.10 -47.74 -28.35
C ASP A 544 -0.43 -49.01 -27.58
N VAL A 545 0.40 -49.41 -26.62
CA VAL A 545 0.18 -50.62 -25.81
C VAL A 545 -0.89 -50.34 -24.79
N GLU A 546 -0.80 -49.25 -24.07
CA GLU A 546 -1.83 -48.86 -23.06
C GLU A 546 -3.17 -48.54 -23.74
N THR A 547 -3.18 -47.92 -24.91
CA THR A 547 -4.38 -47.62 -25.67
C THR A 547 -5.11 -48.86 -26.15
N ARG A 548 -4.39 -49.81 -26.71
CA ARG A 548 -4.95 -51.11 -27.15
C ARG A 548 -5.55 -51.89 -25.99
N LYS A 549 -4.86 -51.88 -24.84
CA LYS A 549 -5.36 -52.52 -23.61
C LYS A 549 -6.67 -51.86 -23.14
N LEU A 550 -6.73 -50.52 -23.15
CA LEU A 550 -7.94 -49.77 -22.77
C LEU A 550 -9.11 -50.09 -23.71
N VAL A 551 -8.90 -50.16 -25.01
CA VAL A 551 -9.92 -50.51 -26.02
C VAL A 551 -10.45 -51.91 -25.75
N GLN A 552 -9.58 -52.89 -25.54
CA GLN A 552 -9.95 -54.26 -25.24
C GLN A 552 -10.78 -54.35 -23.92
N GLU A 553 -10.30 -53.72 -22.87
CA GLU A 553 -11.05 -53.67 -21.57
C GLU A 553 -12.42 -52.97 -21.74
N TRP A 554 -12.54 -51.98 -22.64
CA TRP A 554 -13.77 -51.27 -22.95
C TRP A 554 -14.77 -52.19 -23.64
N ASP A 555 -14.34 -52.97 -24.60
CA ASP A 555 -15.16 -53.90 -25.36
C ASP A 555 -15.59 -55.10 -24.50
N ASP A 556 -14.71 -55.61 -23.65
CA ASP A 556 -14.99 -56.70 -22.71
C ASP A 556 -16.10 -56.30 -21.69
N HIS A 557 -16.16 -55.04 -21.27
CA HIS A 557 -17.18 -54.53 -20.37
C HIS A 557 -18.52 -54.18 -21.07
N ASN A 558 -18.57 -54.25 -22.39
CA ASN A 558 -19.75 -53.97 -23.23
C ASN A 558 -20.46 -52.65 -22.89
N PHE A 559 -19.68 -51.57 -22.72
CA PHE A 559 -20.24 -50.25 -22.50
C PHE A 559 -21.06 -49.80 -23.72
N LYS A 560 -22.34 -49.40 -23.52
CA LYS A 560 -23.21 -48.85 -24.58
C LYS A 560 -22.85 -47.40 -24.98
N VAL A 561 -21.62 -47.01 -24.85
CA VAL A 561 -21.08 -45.70 -25.21
C VAL A 561 -19.85 -45.94 -26.13
N PRO A 562 -19.84 -45.38 -27.34
CA PRO A 562 -18.70 -45.56 -28.23
C PRO A 562 -17.44 -44.95 -27.67
N LEU A 563 -16.32 -45.67 -27.72
CA LEU A 563 -14.99 -45.16 -27.39
C LEU A 563 -14.30 -44.75 -28.68
N LYS A 564 -13.89 -43.46 -28.73
CA LYS A 564 -13.09 -42.90 -29.82
C LYS A 564 -11.65 -42.70 -29.39
N VAL A 565 -10.72 -43.15 -30.24
CA VAL A 565 -9.29 -42.97 -30.05
C VAL A 565 -8.84 -41.83 -30.91
N ILE A 566 -8.19 -40.84 -30.32
CA ILE A 566 -7.58 -39.73 -31.04
C ILE A 566 -6.10 -39.98 -31.12
N GLU A 567 -5.54 -39.98 -32.33
CA GLU A 567 -4.11 -40.16 -32.57
C GLU A 567 -3.33 -38.90 -32.14
N SER A 568 -2.22 -39.11 -31.44
CA SER A 568 -1.31 -38.06 -31.04
C SER A 568 0.16 -38.42 -31.33
N PRO A 569 0.65 -38.14 -32.54
CA PRO A 569 2.01 -38.49 -32.93
C PRO A 569 3.12 -37.86 -32.06
N TYR A 570 2.78 -36.77 -31.39
CA TYR A 570 3.71 -36.03 -30.52
C TYR A 570 3.49 -36.31 -29.01
N ARG A 571 2.68 -37.30 -28.64
CA ARG A 571 2.35 -37.67 -27.25
C ARG A 571 1.76 -36.51 -26.45
N GLU A 572 1.12 -35.55 -27.11
CA GLU A 572 0.42 -34.43 -26.49
C GLU A 572 -1.08 -34.79 -26.31
N ILE A 573 -1.65 -34.49 -25.13
CA ILE A 573 -3.07 -34.76 -24.85
C ILE A 573 -3.94 -33.55 -25.20
N THR A 574 -3.47 -32.34 -24.86
CA THR A 574 -4.32 -31.14 -24.84
C THR A 574 -4.76 -30.68 -26.22
N LYS A 575 -3.82 -30.57 -27.18
CA LYS A 575 -4.12 -30.08 -28.54
C LYS A 575 -5.05 -31.00 -29.33
N PRO A 576 -4.81 -32.34 -29.38
CA PRO A 576 -5.71 -33.24 -30.07
C PRO A 576 -7.15 -33.20 -29.51
N VAL A 577 -7.32 -33.11 -28.19
CA VAL A 577 -8.65 -32.97 -27.56
C VAL A 577 -9.30 -31.66 -27.97
N LEU A 578 -8.59 -30.54 -27.94
CA LEU A 578 -9.12 -29.26 -28.38
C LEU A 578 -9.57 -29.26 -29.84
N ASP A 579 -8.74 -29.81 -30.72
CA ASP A 579 -9.04 -29.90 -32.15
C ASP A 579 -10.23 -30.82 -32.43
N TYR A 580 -10.34 -31.91 -31.66
CA TYR A 580 -11.50 -32.80 -31.70
C TYR A 580 -12.79 -32.10 -31.23
N VAL A 581 -12.77 -31.44 -30.07
CA VAL A 581 -13.89 -30.69 -29.51
C VAL A 581 -14.36 -29.61 -30.46
N LYS A 582 -13.44 -28.87 -31.11
CA LYS A 582 -13.77 -27.88 -32.15
C LYS A 582 -14.51 -28.53 -33.34
N ARG A 583 -14.02 -29.66 -33.81
CA ARG A 583 -14.60 -30.40 -34.95
C ARG A 583 -16.02 -30.90 -34.60
N VAL A 584 -16.21 -31.46 -33.40
CA VAL A 584 -17.50 -31.93 -32.93
C VAL A 584 -18.51 -30.81 -32.74
N ARG A 585 -18.09 -29.65 -32.24
CA ARG A 585 -18.94 -28.48 -32.11
C ARG A 585 -19.47 -28.00 -33.47
N GLY A 586 -18.61 -28.02 -34.52
CA GLY A 586 -18.94 -27.45 -35.83
C GLY A 586 -19.20 -25.94 -35.79
N ASP A 587 -19.79 -25.41 -36.85
CA ASP A 587 -20.01 -23.96 -37.02
C ASP A 587 -21.36 -23.47 -36.45
N ASN A 588 -22.24 -24.36 -36.04
CA ASN A 588 -23.53 -23.96 -35.50
C ASN A 588 -23.37 -23.39 -34.07
N PRO A 589 -23.65 -22.11 -33.85
CA PRO A 589 -23.47 -21.45 -32.56
C PRO A 589 -24.41 -22.02 -31.45
N ARG A 590 -25.46 -22.73 -31.83
CA ARG A 590 -26.40 -23.37 -30.91
C ARG A 590 -25.97 -24.77 -30.45
N ASN A 591 -24.90 -25.34 -31.01
CA ASN A 591 -24.34 -26.60 -30.55
C ASN A 591 -23.45 -26.36 -29.34
N VAL A 592 -23.65 -27.16 -28.31
CA VAL A 592 -22.85 -27.16 -27.10
C VAL A 592 -22.13 -28.49 -26.96
N VAL A 593 -20.85 -28.45 -26.63
CA VAL A 593 -20.05 -29.62 -26.31
C VAL A 593 -19.74 -29.60 -24.81
N THR A 594 -20.17 -30.63 -24.09
CA THR A 594 -19.88 -30.79 -22.65
C THR A 594 -18.79 -31.83 -22.47
N VAL A 595 -17.62 -31.38 -22.02
CA VAL A 595 -16.48 -32.26 -21.75
C VAL A 595 -16.43 -32.64 -20.28
N PHE A 596 -16.63 -33.94 -19.98
CA PHE A 596 -16.55 -34.50 -18.64
C PHE A 596 -15.12 -35.00 -18.39
N ILE A 597 -14.51 -34.49 -17.33
CA ILE A 597 -13.14 -34.82 -16.94
C ILE A 597 -13.19 -35.57 -15.61
N PRO A 598 -12.92 -36.89 -15.59
CA PRO A 598 -12.80 -37.62 -14.34
C PRO A 598 -11.54 -37.20 -13.60
N GLU A 599 -11.70 -36.91 -12.32
CA GLU A 599 -10.62 -36.51 -11.44
C GLU A 599 -10.72 -37.26 -10.12
N TYR A 600 -9.58 -37.51 -9.49
CA TYR A 600 -9.61 -38.04 -8.13
C TYR A 600 -9.07 -36.99 -7.16
N VAL A 601 -9.73 -36.94 -6.01
CA VAL A 601 -9.37 -35.95 -4.96
C VAL A 601 -8.49 -36.65 -3.93
N VAL A 602 -7.29 -36.13 -3.80
CA VAL A 602 -6.25 -36.61 -2.88
C VAL A 602 -6.41 -36.04 -1.47
N GLY A 603 -5.78 -36.63 -0.49
CA GLY A 603 -5.91 -36.24 0.91
C GLY A 603 -5.16 -34.98 1.28
N HIS A 604 -4.03 -34.68 0.61
CA HIS A 604 -3.17 -33.52 0.89
C HIS A 604 -2.99 -32.63 -0.34
N TRP A 605 -2.88 -31.31 -0.15
CA TRP A 605 -2.76 -30.34 -1.24
C TRP A 605 -1.48 -30.53 -2.07
N TRP A 606 -0.37 -30.95 -1.46
CA TRP A 606 0.88 -31.20 -2.17
C TRP A 606 0.81 -32.46 -3.06
N GLU A 607 -0.01 -33.44 -2.72
CA GLU A 607 -0.27 -34.60 -3.56
C GLU A 607 -0.96 -34.17 -4.88
N GLN A 608 -1.73 -33.07 -4.84
CA GLN A 608 -2.37 -32.47 -6.01
C GLN A 608 -1.34 -31.97 -7.04
N VAL A 609 -0.15 -31.58 -6.58
CA VAL A 609 0.95 -31.17 -7.47
C VAL A 609 1.49 -32.36 -8.28
N LEU A 610 1.42 -33.54 -7.71
CA LEU A 610 1.85 -34.78 -8.38
C LEU A 610 0.78 -35.38 -9.30
N HIS A 611 -0.49 -34.97 -9.12
CA HIS A 611 -1.63 -35.55 -9.81
C HIS A 611 -2.50 -34.46 -10.49
N ASN A 612 -3.29 -34.87 -11.49
CA ASN A 612 -4.27 -34.01 -12.18
C ASN A 612 -3.70 -32.79 -12.94
N GLN A 613 -2.39 -32.70 -13.18
CA GLN A 613 -1.78 -31.56 -13.88
C GLN A 613 -2.28 -31.43 -15.33
N SER A 614 -2.42 -32.55 -16.04
CA SER A 614 -2.96 -32.60 -17.42
C SER A 614 -4.43 -32.14 -17.45
N ALA A 615 -5.24 -32.58 -16.47
CA ALA A 615 -6.62 -32.16 -16.34
C ALA A 615 -6.77 -30.66 -16.10
N LEU A 616 -5.93 -30.08 -15.22
CA LEU A 616 -5.94 -28.64 -14.93
C LEU A 616 -5.57 -27.81 -16.16
N ARG A 617 -4.52 -28.22 -16.89
CA ARG A 617 -4.09 -27.56 -18.15
C ARG A 617 -5.16 -27.64 -19.23
N LEU A 618 -5.78 -28.80 -19.39
CA LEU A 618 -6.84 -29.02 -20.35
C LEU A 618 -8.09 -28.19 -20.03
N LYS A 619 -8.53 -28.16 -18.79
CA LYS A 619 -9.64 -27.30 -18.33
C LYS A 619 -9.39 -25.83 -18.64
N GLY A 620 -8.20 -25.33 -18.31
CA GLY A 620 -7.82 -23.97 -18.60
C GLY A 620 -7.92 -23.62 -20.10
N ARG A 621 -7.50 -24.52 -21.00
CA ARG A 621 -7.59 -24.30 -22.44
C ARG A 621 -8.98 -24.48 -23.03
N LEU A 622 -9.77 -25.43 -22.53
CA LEU A 622 -11.15 -25.65 -22.97
C LEU A 622 -12.05 -24.47 -22.61
N LEU A 623 -11.79 -23.77 -21.49
CA LEU A 623 -12.55 -22.60 -21.07
C LEU A 623 -12.58 -21.47 -22.13
N PHE A 624 -11.52 -21.36 -22.93
CA PHE A 624 -11.42 -20.35 -24.01
C PHE A 624 -12.04 -20.82 -25.33
N GLN A 625 -12.69 -22.01 -25.37
CA GLN A 625 -13.39 -22.48 -26.57
C GLN A 625 -14.88 -22.09 -26.50
N PRO A 626 -15.40 -21.27 -27.45
CA PRO A 626 -16.80 -20.90 -27.46
C PRO A 626 -17.72 -22.13 -27.58
N GLY A 627 -18.82 -22.15 -26.79
CA GLY A 627 -19.79 -23.24 -26.82
C GLY A 627 -19.30 -24.54 -26.21
N VAL A 628 -18.18 -24.54 -25.47
CA VAL A 628 -17.65 -25.70 -24.75
C VAL A 628 -17.88 -25.50 -23.26
N MET A 629 -18.49 -26.48 -22.63
CA MET A 629 -18.65 -26.57 -21.18
C MET A 629 -17.76 -27.67 -20.61
N VAL A 630 -17.14 -27.40 -19.46
CA VAL A 630 -16.24 -28.35 -18.82
C VAL A 630 -16.81 -28.75 -17.47
N THR A 631 -17.01 -30.06 -17.30
CA THR A 631 -17.55 -30.66 -16.07
C THR A 631 -16.47 -31.52 -15.42
N SER A 632 -15.93 -31.07 -14.29
CA SER A 632 -15.10 -31.94 -13.43
C SER A 632 -15.98 -32.93 -12.67
N VAL A 633 -15.64 -34.22 -12.73
CA VAL A 633 -16.33 -35.25 -11.97
C VAL A 633 -15.37 -35.82 -10.94
N PRO A 634 -15.43 -35.33 -9.68
CA PRO A 634 -14.49 -35.74 -8.65
C PRO A 634 -14.85 -37.09 -8.04
N TRP A 635 -13.83 -37.89 -7.83
CA TRP A 635 -13.87 -39.11 -7.04
C TRP A 635 -13.05 -38.94 -5.77
N GLN A 636 -13.69 -39.12 -4.62
CA GLN A 636 -13.00 -39.03 -3.33
C GLN A 636 -12.22 -40.31 -3.04
N LEU A 637 -10.91 -40.21 -2.86
CA LEU A 637 -10.11 -41.32 -2.36
C LEU A 637 -10.35 -41.49 -0.84
N GLU A 638 -10.12 -42.68 -0.31
CA GLU A 638 -10.30 -42.97 1.13
C GLU A 638 -9.45 -42.00 2.01
N SER A 639 -8.27 -41.65 1.57
CA SER A 639 -7.43 -40.67 2.24
C SER A 639 -8.10 -39.29 2.34
N SER A 640 -8.79 -38.89 1.27
CA SER A 640 -9.54 -37.63 1.19
C SER A 640 -10.80 -37.70 2.07
N GLU A 641 -11.55 -38.79 2.06
CA GLU A 641 -12.73 -38.96 2.92
C GLU A 641 -12.37 -38.89 4.41
N LYS A 642 -11.30 -39.57 4.81
CA LYS A 642 -10.78 -39.50 6.19
C LYS A 642 -10.39 -38.09 6.58
N ALA A 643 -9.80 -37.34 5.65
CA ALA A 643 -9.44 -35.93 5.85
C ALA A 643 -10.69 -35.04 6.02
N ILE A 644 -11.72 -35.22 5.18
CA ILE A 644 -12.99 -34.48 5.25
C ILE A 644 -13.72 -34.76 6.56
N LYS A 645 -13.80 -36.03 6.97
CA LYS A 645 -14.44 -36.45 8.26
C LYS A 645 -13.73 -35.79 9.46
N ARG A 646 -12.39 -35.70 9.45
CA ARG A 646 -11.62 -34.98 10.49
C ARG A 646 -11.90 -33.49 10.50
N ASP A 647 -12.02 -32.87 9.32
CA ASP A 647 -12.25 -31.41 9.18
C ASP A 647 -13.69 -31.01 9.57
N ARG A 648 -14.69 -31.88 9.32
CA ARG A 648 -16.08 -31.68 9.77
C ARG A 648 -16.20 -31.67 11.30
N LYS A 649 -15.43 -32.50 12.00
CA LYS A 649 -15.37 -32.48 13.48
C LYS A 649 -14.73 -31.22 14.06
N ALA A 650 -13.93 -30.50 13.30
CA ALA A 650 -13.16 -29.33 13.73
C ALA A 650 -13.80 -28.00 13.36
N ARG A 651 -14.84 -27.97 12.51
CA ARG A 651 -15.50 -26.73 12.09
C ARG A 651 -16.71 -26.43 12.97
N PRO A 652 -16.86 -25.19 13.46
CA PRO A 652 -18.15 -24.73 13.96
C PRO A 652 -19.19 -24.82 12.84
N ALA A 653 -20.45 -25.07 13.20
CA ALA A 653 -21.56 -25.14 12.25
C ALA A 653 -21.50 -23.95 11.29
N ALA A 654 -21.67 -24.20 10.00
CA ALA A 654 -21.84 -23.14 9.03
C ALA A 654 -23.01 -22.26 9.46
N GLY A 655 -22.82 -20.93 9.43
CA GLY A 655 -23.91 -20.00 9.75
C GLY A 655 -25.16 -20.34 8.94
N ASP A 656 -26.32 -20.12 9.52
CA ASP A 656 -27.62 -20.38 8.89
C ASP A 656 -27.68 -19.83 7.47
N VAL A 657 -28.05 -20.71 6.54
CA VAL A 657 -28.37 -20.31 5.17
C VAL A 657 -29.67 -19.49 5.26
N ARG A 658 -29.56 -18.17 5.25
CA ARG A 658 -30.73 -17.31 5.15
C ARG A 658 -31.35 -17.50 3.76
N ARG A 659 -32.49 -18.18 3.70
CA ARG A 659 -33.38 -18.12 2.54
C ARG A 659 -33.96 -16.70 2.47
N GLY A 660 -33.59 -15.98 1.43
CA GLY A 660 -34.17 -14.75 0.90
C GLY A 660 -34.75 -13.74 1.89
N PHE A 661 -34.20 -12.56 1.89
CA PHE A 661 -34.79 -11.25 2.20
C PHE A 661 -35.84 -11.10 3.31
N SER A 662 -35.55 -10.41 4.37
CA SER A 662 -35.79 -8.97 4.49
C SER A 662 -35.11 -8.41 5.76
N PRO A 663 -34.41 -7.29 5.70
CA PRO A 663 -33.90 -6.59 6.89
C PRO A 663 -34.95 -5.71 7.57
N VAL A 664 -36.18 -5.71 7.15
CA VAL A 664 -37.20 -4.74 7.58
C VAL A 664 -38.04 -5.16 8.82
N VAL A 665 -37.94 -6.41 9.29
CA VAL A 665 -38.87 -6.90 10.34
C VAL A 665 -38.35 -6.76 11.78
N LYS A 666 -37.11 -6.28 12.02
CA LYS A 666 -36.60 -6.14 13.40
C LYS A 666 -36.64 -4.73 14.01
N GLN A 667 -37.25 -3.75 13.35
CA GLN A 667 -37.41 -2.41 13.94
C GLN A 667 -38.79 -2.15 14.56
N THR A 668 -39.77 -3.05 14.41
CA THR A 668 -41.14 -2.85 14.91
C THR A 668 -41.44 -3.48 16.26
N GLU A 669 -40.51 -4.26 16.83
CA GLU A 669 -40.74 -4.86 18.15
C GLU A 669 -40.13 -4.08 19.34
N LYS A 670 -39.33 -3.06 19.10
CA LYS A 670 -38.76 -2.22 20.19
C LYS A 670 -39.60 -1.01 20.57
N THR A 671 -40.65 -0.68 19.81
CA THR A 671 -41.51 0.48 20.08
C THR A 671 -42.80 0.15 20.84
N LYS A 672 -43.03 -1.12 21.19
CA LYS A 672 -44.24 -1.51 21.98
C LYS A 672 -43.99 -1.69 23.48
N ASP A 673 -42.73 -1.75 23.91
CA ASP A 673 -42.40 -1.90 25.33
C ASP A 673 -42.06 -0.57 26.04
N GLU A 674 -41.90 0.53 25.29
CA GLU A 674 -41.68 1.87 25.86
C GLU A 674 -42.97 2.70 26.06
N GLU A 675 -44.11 2.28 25.50
CA GLU A 675 -45.39 2.95 25.70
C GLU A 675 -46.22 2.40 26.89
N LYS A 676 -45.65 1.49 27.71
CA LYS A 676 -46.29 0.95 28.91
C LYS A 676 -45.64 1.33 30.22
N SER A 677 -44.77 2.34 30.23
CA SER A 677 -44.13 2.86 31.44
C SER A 677 -44.14 4.40 31.53
N GLU A 678 -45.23 5.04 31.11
CA GLU A 678 -45.63 6.37 31.58
C GLU A 678 -47.05 6.34 32.12
#